data_2d7dcf91609e3f40ef5e2be082bb8370
#
_entry.id   2d7dcf91609e3f40ef5e2be082bb8370
#
_cell.length_a   1.000
_cell.length_b   1.000
_cell.length_c   1.000
_cell.angle_alpha   90.00
_cell.angle_beta   90.00
_cell.angle_gamma   90.00
#
_symmetry.space_group_name_H-M   'P 1'
#
loop_
_entity.id
_entity.type
_entity.pdbx_description
1 polymer ?
#
loop_
_entity_poly.entity_id
_entity_poly.type
_entity_poly.pdbx_seq_one_letter_code
_entity_poly.pdbx_strand_id
1 'polypeptide(L)'
;MTNAPIPRLALLLAATTLSASPLASAQNAERQLAGVTRNQNTLEIATNDGRYLIKPYSSTIVETTFIPRGERLDPASHAVILAPVQVQATLEDEGGRLTYAIDGGISVTVDKQPFRISYAYKGKPLVAEKRGFGRAGGHETIEFALEDGEALYGAGARAVGMNRRGHRFQLYNKAHYGYAERSELLNYTMPVALSSKKYAIHFDNPQIGWLDFDSRKDGTLRYEVIGGRKTYQVVAGDSWDHLMAGYTGLTGRQPLPPRWAFGNFASRFGYKSEAETRAVVDKFAQEKIPLDAVILDLYWFGKTVQGTMGNLDWDRDTFPHAEKMMADFKARGVKTLVVTEPFVLTTSKRWDEAVQKKVLATDQAGKPYTYDFYFGNTGLIDIYKPEGRDWWWNIYSTLKRGGVTGWWGDLGEPEVHPSRLQHATGSADQVHNVYGHDWARLIAEGYQQEFPNERPFILMRAGYSGSQRFGMIPWSGDVARSWGGLQSQMEISLQMGMQGLAYMHSDLGGFAGAVLDDELYVRWLQYGVFQPIFRPHAQEAVASEPVFRSEATRVLAREAVWLRYAMLPYNYTIAFDNEQTGMPLMRPLMFVEPDPAQPAERSTTYLWGPDFLVTPIVQPGATRAEVYFPNAGSVWFDFHTGQAHKGGILETVKPVEANIPVYVRAGAFVPMAKVVQTTRDYTGREIDLHYYHDASVAASSGKLYDDDGETAGAYAQGKYEIVRFDSTFADKRLEIGFRTETGKAMQAKERAFALKVHNVQAKPRAVTVDGRAARFTFNAQQHLLEVQVPARKGQAAQVAISL
;
A
#
# COMPACT_ATOMS: atom_id res chain seq x y z
N MET A 1 -64.61 -41.16 -4.99
CA MET A 1 -64.69 -42.44 -4.27
C MET A 1 -63.25 -42.71 -3.82
N THR A 2 -62.85 -42.74 -2.64
CA THR A 2 -63.23 -42.93 -1.26
C THR A 2 -62.20 -42.27 -0.40
N ASN A 3 -62.62 -41.45 0.55
CA ASN A 3 -61.80 -40.84 1.60
C ASN A 3 -61.34 -41.90 2.61
N ALA A 4 -60.11 -41.82 3.01
CA ALA A 4 -59.60 -42.42 4.25
C ALA A 4 -58.86 -41.39 5.09
N PRO A 5 -59.07 -41.32 6.40
CA PRO A 5 -58.57 -40.23 7.26
C PRO A 5 -57.17 -40.47 7.76
N ILE A 6 -56.35 -39.38 7.84
CA ILE A 6 -55.04 -39.33 8.43
C ILE A 6 -55.15 -39.16 9.96
N PRO A 7 -54.44 -39.94 10.79
CA PRO A 7 -54.48 -39.75 12.24
C PRO A 7 -53.63 -38.54 12.67
N ARG A 8 -54.19 -37.70 13.53
CA ARG A 8 -53.51 -36.60 14.22
C ARG A 8 -52.50 -37.16 15.21
N LEU A 9 -51.22 -36.93 14.95
CA LEU A 9 -50.14 -37.17 15.91
C LEU A 9 -50.03 -35.93 16.81
N ALA A 10 -50.25 -36.11 18.10
CA ALA A 10 -50.06 -35.07 19.11
C ALA A 10 -48.55 -34.80 19.28
N LEU A 11 -48.09 -33.58 18.96
CA LEU A 11 -46.72 -33.13 19.29
C LEU A 11 -46.66 -32.77 20.78
N LEU A 12 -46.00 -33.59 21.57
CA LEU A 12 -45.50 -33.19 22.90
C LEU A 12 -44.36 -32.18 22.69
N LEU A 13 -44.60 -30.91 23.02
CA LEU A 13 -43.54 -29.95 23.23
C LEU A 13 -42.75 -30.31 24.49
N ALA A 14 -41.59 -30.94 24.32
CA ALA A 14 -40.57 -31.00 25.36
C ALA A 14 -39.87 -29.63 25.38
N ALA A 15 -40.18 -28.80 26.34
CA ALA A 15 -39.41 -27.58 26.65
C ALA A 15 -38.02 -27.99 27.16
N THR A 16 -37.06 -28.10 26.26
CA THR A 16 -35.63 -28.09 26.61
C THR A 16 -35.29 -26.68 27.09
N THR A 17 -35.21 -26.49 28.38
CA THR A 17 -34.49 -25.35 28.99
C THR A 17 -33.05 -25.41 28.52
N LEU A 18 -32.69 -24.58 27.50
CA LEU A 18 -31.33 -24.25 27.24
C LEU A 18 -30.82 -23.53 28.49
N SER A 19 -30.12 -24.26 29.35
CA SER A 19 -29.25 -23.68 30.35
C SER A 19 -28.19 -22.93 29.60
N ALA A 20 -28.32 -21.58 29.55
CA ALA A 20 -27.23 -20.70 29.14
C ALA A 20 -26.05 -21.07 30.03
N SER A 21 -25.05 -21.75 29.46
CA SER A 21 -23.77 -21.90 30.14
C SER A 21 -23.28 -20.49 30.47
N PRO A 22 -22.88 -20.22 31.73
CA PRO A 22 -22.29 -18.92 32.04
C PRO A 22 -21.10 -18.75 31.09
N LEU A 23 -21.10 -17.68 30.32
CA LEU A 23 -19.93 -17.23 29.56
C LEU A 23 -18.74 -17.32 30.52
N ALA A 24 -17.77 -18.17 30.17
CA ALA A 24 -16.56 -18.32 30.96
C ALA A 24 -16.04 -16.93 31.23
N SER A 25 -16.06 -16.52 32.50
CA SER A 25 -15.55 -15.22 32.93
C SER A 25 -14.10 -15.16 32.49
N ALA A 26 -13.75 -14.11 31.73
CA ALA A 26 -12.39 -13.91 31.28
C ALA A 26 -11.45 -14.00 32.49
N GLN A 27 -10.38 -14.76 32.38
CA GLN A 27 -9.38 -15.00 33.43
C GLN A 27 -8.84 -13.71 34.08
N ASN A 28 -9.05 -12.56 33.49
CA ASN A 28 -8.56 -11.24 33.91
C ASN A 28 -9.34 -10.60 35.06
N ALA A 29 -10.57 -11.03 35.36
CA ALA A 29 -11.34 -10.45 36.47
C ALA A 29 -10.65 -10.66 37.81
N GLU A 30 -9.75 -11.63 37.89
CA GLU A 30 -8.99 -11.99 39.09
C GLU A 30 -7.51 -11.57 39.02
N ARG A 31 -7.08 -10.86 37.94
CA ARG A 31 -5.69 -10.44 37.81
C ARG A 31 -5.38 -9.36 38.86
N GLN A 32 -4.28 -9.59 39.60
CA GLN A 32 -3.83 -8.69 40.66
C GLN A 32 -2.37 -8.35 40.46
N LEU A 33 -2.01 -7.09 40.70
CA LEU A 33 -0.63 -6.66 40.70
C LEU A 33 0.10 -7.26 41.93
N ALA A 34 1.23 -7.91 41.69
CA ALA A 34 2.08 -8.50 42.71
C ALA A 34 3.37 -7.71 42.96
N GLY A 35 3.86 -6.97 42.00
CA GLY A 35 5.08 -6.16 42.13
C GLY A 35 5.36 -5.35 40.88
N VAL A 36 6.23 -4.35 41.04
CA VAL A 36 6.65 -3.45 39.93
C VAL A 36 8.16 -3.29 39.99
N THR A 37 8.82 -3.42 38.85
CA THR A 37 10.26 -3.19 38.69
C THR A 37 10.52 -2.38 37.46
N ARG A 38 11.36 -1.34 37.55
CA ARG A 38 11.82 -0.57 36.41
C ARG A 38 13.26 -0.91 36.09
N ASN A 39 13.49 -1.47 34.88
CA ASN A 39 14.81 -1.78 34.35
C ASN A 39 15.10 -0.83 33.18
N GLN A 40 15.94 0.19 33.37
CA GLN A 40 16.15 1.25 32.41
C GLN A 40 14.80 1.91 32.03
N ASN A 41 14.36 1.75 30.78
CA ASN A 41 13.10 2.26 30.29
C ASN A 41 11.95 1.24 30.28
N THR A 42 12.23 -0.03 30.55
CA THR A 42 11.20 -1.07 30.59
C THR A 42 10.59 -1.14 31.98
N LEU A 43 9.27 -1.04 32.05
CA LEU A 43 8.51 -1.29 33.26
C LEU A 43 8.03 -2.73 33.26
N GLU A 44 8.46 -3.52 34.24
CA GLU A 44 7.98 -4.88 34.48
C GLU A 44 6.94 -4.85 35.58
N ILE A 45 5.77 -5.41 35.32
CA ILE A 45 4.66 -5.51 36.27
C ILE A 45 4.35 -6.98 36.46
N ALA A 46 4.73 -7.51 37.65
CA ALA A 46 4.39 -8.87 38.05
C ALA A 46 2.91 -8.93 38.43
N THR A 47 2.23 -10.00 38.01
CA THR A 47 0.84 -10.31 38.33
C THR A 47 0.72 -11.73 38.89
N ASN A 48 -0.43 -12.05 39.50
CA ASN A 48 -0.70 -13.41 40.01
C ASN A 48 -0.68 -14.50 38.93
N ASP A 49 -0.89 -14.16 37.63
CA ASP A 49 -0.97 -15.10 36.50
C ASP A 49 0.17 -14.93 35.47
N GLY A 50 1.09 -14.00 35.69
CA GLY A 50 2.20 -13.75 34.76
C GLY A 50 2.92 -12.42 35.01
N ARG A 51 3.42 -11.81 33.97
CA ARG A 51 4.03 -10.48 34.04
C ARG A 51 3.79 -9.70 32.74
N TYR A 52 3.66 -8.38 32.87
CA TYR A 52 3.67 -7.44 31.75
C TYR A 52 5.04 -6.78 31.60
N LEU A 53 5.44 -6.55 30.35
CA LEU A 53 6.56 -5.68 30.00
C LEU A 53 5.99 -4.49 29.24
N ILE A 54 6.17 -3.28 29.75
CA ILE A 54 5.81 -2.03 29.06
C ILE A 54 7.12 -1.36 28.64
N LYS A 55 7.31 -1.23 27.32
CA LYS A 55 8.57 -0.80 26.74
C LYS A 55 8.35 0.35 25.73
N PRO A 56 8.85 1.55 26.00
CA PRO A 56 8.84 2.64 25.04
C PRO A 56 9.79 2.38 23.87
N TYR A 57 9.34 2.66 22.65
CA TYR A 57 10.17 2.75 21.45
C TYR A 57 10.48 4.21 21.10
N SER A 58 9.60 5.13 21.49
CA SER A 58 9.77 6.58 21.37
C SER A 58 8.80 7.26 22.33
N SER A 59 8.70 8.59 22.31
CA SER A 59 7.66 9.31 23.06
C SER A 59 6.24 9.02 22.55
N THR A 60 6.10 8.53 21.33
CA THR A 60 4.79 8.26 20.70
C THR A 60 4.50 6.78 20.46
N ILE A 61 5.39 5.87 20.86
CA ILE A 61 5.24 4.43 20.61
C ILE A 61 5.60 3.65 21.87
N VAL A 62 4.65 2.85 22.35
CA VAL A 62 4.81 1.97 23.52
C VAL A 62 4.38 0.56 23.16
N GLU A 63 5.25 -0.41 23.45
CA GLU A 63 4.95 -1.85 23.38
C GLU A 63 4.49 -2.36 24.74
N THR A 64 3.46 -3.19 24.74
CA THR A 64 2.99 -3.94 25.91
C THR A 64 2.96 -5.42 25.57
N THR A 65 3.70 -6.21 26.34
CA THR A 65 3.79 -7.67 26.23
C THR A 65 3.33 -8.33 27.51
N PHE A 66 2.46 -9.31 27.43
CA PHE A 66 2.10 -10.19 28.54
C PHE A 66 2.79 -11.54 28.39
N ILE A 67 3.44 -12.00 29.46
CA ILE A 67 4.10 -13.30 29.56
C ILE A 67 3.38 -14.09 30.63
N PRO A 68 2.54 -15.09 30.29
CA PRO A 68 1.89 -15.95 31.27
C PRO A 68 2.88 -16.68 32.18
N ARG A 69 2.45 -17.04 33.36
CA ARG A 69 3.28 -17.80 34.31
C ARG A 69 3.72 -19.12 33.68
N GLY A 70 5.03 -19.37 33.68
CA GLY A 70 5.64 -20.58 33.11
C GLY A 70 5.96 -20.51 31.63
N GLU A 71 5.50 -19.46 30.92
CA GLU A 71 5.89 -19.21 29.51
C GLU A 71 7.18 -18.37 29.45
N ARG A 72 7.85 -18.43 28.28
CA ARG A 72 9.01 -17.59 27.97
C ARG A 72 8.60 -16.48 27.03
N LEU A 73 9.31 -15.35 27.10
CA LEU A 73 9.19 -14.30 26.13
C LEU A 73 9.62 -14.82 24.76
N ASP A 74 8.75 -14.70 23.77
CA ASP A 74 9.13 -14.83 22.37
C ASP A 74 9.52 -13.44 21.84
N PRO A 75 10.80 -13.14 21.64
CA PRO A 75 11.27 -11.83 21.18
C PRO A 75 11.08 -11.61 19.67
N ALA A 76 10.81 -12.68 18.90
CA ALA A 76 10.74 -12.60 17.45
C ALA A 76 9.51 -11.80 17.00
N SER A 77 9.72 -10.82 16.16
CA SER A 77 8.67 -10.07 15.46
C SER A 77 8.90 -10.14 13.96
N HIS A 78 7.84 -10.39 13.20
CA HIS A 78 7.90 -10.28 11.74
C HIS A 78 7.72 -8.84 11.27
N ALA A 79 7.09 -7.97 12.07
CA ALA A 79 6.72 -6.61 11.69
C ALA A 79 7.65 -5.52 12.23
N VAL A 80 7.99 -5.57 13.52
CA VAL A 80 8.68 -4.49 14.23
C VAL A 80 10.19 -4.56 14.02
N ILE A 81 10.77 -3.45 13.54
CA ILE A 81 12.23 -3.32 13.32
C ILE A 81 12.83 -2.14 14.09
N LEU A 82 12.01 -1.22 14.59
CA LEU A 82 12.50 -0.09 15.37
C LEU A 82 13.13 -0.60 16.67
N ALA A 83 14.32 -0.13 16.98
CA ALA A 83 14.95 -0.41 18.27
C ALA A 83 14.38 0.53 19.35
N PRO A 84 14.12 0.04 20.58
CA PRO A 84 13.72 0.89 21.69
C PRO A 84 14.79 1.96 21.97
N VAL A 85 14.35 3.19 22.24
CA VAL A 85 15.26 4.28 22.60
C VAL A 85 15.13 4.64 24.09
N GLN A 86 16.14 5.31 24.63
CA GLN A 86 16.07 5.89 25.96
C GLN A 86 15.11 7.09 25.94
N VAL A 87 14.15 7.10 26.84
CA VAL A 87 13.18 8.18 27.02
C VAL A 87 13.25 8.74 28.45
N GLN A 88 12.96 10.03 28.60
CA GLN A 88 12.72 10.60 29.90
C GLN A 88 11.29 10.23 30.32
N ALA A 89 11.14 9.59 31.44
CA ALA A 89 9.85 9.17 31.96
C ALA A 89 9.81 9.13 33.47
N THR A 90 8.67 9.52 34.05
CA THR A 90 8.35 9.41 35.47
C THR A 90 7.55 8.16 35.74
N LEU A 91 7.66 7.65 36.99
CA LEU A 91 6.84 6.56 37.50
C LEU A 91 6.24 7.02 38.82
N GLU A 92 4.92 7.14 38.86
CA GLU A 92 4.15 7.57 40.03
C GLU A 92 3.27 6.43 40.51
N ASP A 93 3.22 6.23 41.85
CA ASP A 93 2.36 5.23 42.49
C ASP A 93 1.43 5.94 43.48
N GLU A 94 0.18 6.08 43.09
CA GLU A 94 -0.88 6.72 43.90
C GLU A 94 -1.79 5.69 44.60
N GLY A 95 -1.22 4.66 45.20
CA GLY A 95 -1.96 3.65 45.96
C GLY A 95 -2.72 2.68 45.03
N GLY A 96 -3.87 3.06 44.50
CA GLY A 96 -4.70 2.22 43.59
C GLY A 96 -4.28 2.25 42.14
N ARG A 97 -3.36 3.14 41.78
CA ARG A 97 -2.98 3.43 40.37
C ARG A 97 -1.47 3.64 40.23
N LEU A 98 -0.92 3.09 39.16
CA LEU A 98 0.45 3.31 38.75
C LEU A 98 0.46 4.05 37.42
N THR A 99 1.21 5.16 37.30
CA THR A 99 1.33 5.94 36.05
C THR A 99 2.79 6.00 35.62
N TYR A 100 3.06 5.48 34.42
CA TYR A 100 4.34 5.60 33.73
C TYR A 100 4.21 6.62 32.58
N ALA A 101 4.69 7.84 32.81
CA ALA A 101 4.52 8.96 31.90
C ALA A 101 5.83 9.32 31.19
N ILE A 102 5.81 9.27 29.85
CA ILE A 102 6.94 9.69 28.98
C ILE A 102 6.79 11.20 28.73
N ASP A 103 7.87 11.94 28.90
CA ASP A 103 7.88 13.41 28.71
C ASP A 103 7.40 13.82 27.33
N GLY A 104 6.34 14.64 27.28
CA GLY A 104 5.70 15.12 26.06
C GLY A 104 5.07 14.02 25.20
N GLY A 105 4.93 12.81 25.70
CA GLY A 105 4.55 11.62 24.99
C GLY A 105 3.34 10.86 25.56
N ILE A 106 3.39 9.54 25.37
CA ILE A 106 2.41 8.58 25.90
C ILE A 106 2.60 8.43 27.40
N SER A 107 1.50 8.40 28.14
CA SER A 107 1.43 7.90 29.50
C SER A 107 0.66 6.58 29.54
N VAL A 108 1.20 5.62 30.28
CA VAL A 108 0.59 4.32 30.52
C VAL A 108 0.14 4.29 31.98
N THR A 109 -1.15 4.10 32.19
CA THR A 109 -1.74 4.01 33.51
C THR A 109 -2.21 2.59 33.76
N VAL A 110 -1.87 2.05 34.94
CA VAL A 110 -2.29 0.72 35.39
C VAL A 110 -3.14 0.89 36.63
N ASP A 111 -4.44 0.64 36.50
CA ASP A 111 -5.32 0.48 37.65
C ASP A 111 -4.99 -0.87 38.30
N LYS A 112 -4.76 -0.91 39.63
CA LYS A 112 -4.30 -2.11 40.30
C LYS A 112 -5.44 -3.09 40.62
N GLN A 113 -6.65 -2.58 40.82
CA GLN A 113 -7.84 -3.37 41.12
C GLN A 113 -9.14 -2.63 40.69
N PRO A 114 -9.90 -3.14 39.71
CA PRO A 114 -9.52 -4.28 38.86
C PRO A 114 -8.30 -3.92 38.01
N PHE A 115 -7.46 -4.93 37.71
CA PHE A 115 -6.27 -4.70 36.91
C PHE A 115 -6.64 -4.28 35.47
N ARG A 116 -6.16 -3.11 35.03
CA ARG A 116 -6.44 -2.56 33.69
C ARG A 116 -5.33 -1.62 33.25
N ILE A 117 -4.93 -1.72 31.98
CA ILE A 117 -3.96 -0.82 31.37
C ILE A 117 -4.69 0.18 30.47
N SER A 118 -4.33 1.45 30.56
CA SER A 118 -4.86 2.52 29.71
C SER A 118 -3.73 3.43 29.20
N TYR A 119 -3.98 4.09 28.07
CA TYR A 119 -3.03 4.94 27.39
C TYR A 119 -3.62 6.32 27.16
N ALA A 120 -2.80 7.34 27.40
CA ALA A 120 -3.10 8.71 27.02
C ALA A 120 -1.90 9.30 26.28
N TYR A 121 -2.12 10.30 25.43
CA TYR A 121 -1.07 11.01 24.72
C TYR A 121 -1.18 12.50 25.01
N LYS A 122 -0.11 13.09 25.53
CA LYS A 122 -0.11 14.51 25.97
C LYS A 122 -1.33 14.84 26.86
N GLY A 123 -1.66 13.95 27.78
CA GLY A 123 -2.79 14.07 28.71
C GLY A 123 -4.17 13.77 28.12
N LYS A 124 -4.31 13.52 26.83
CA LYS A 124 -5.58 13.15 26.19
C LYS A 124 -5.73 11.63 26.17
N PRO A 125 -6.83 11.05 26.70
CA PRO A 125 -7.09 9.62 26.63
C PRO A 125 -7.09 9.11 25.19
N LEU A 126 -6.37 8.01 24.93
CA LEU A 126 -6.37 7.30 23.65
C LEU A 126 -7.31 6.09 23.71
N VAL A 127 -6.89 5.07 24.45
CA VAL A 127 -7.55 3.77 24.53
C VAL A 127 -7.24 3.10 25.87
N ALA A 128 -8.13 2.23 26.34
CA ALA A 128 -7.94 1.42 27.53
C ALA A 128 -8.28 -0.05 27.26
N GLU A 129 -7.55 -0.97 27.84
CA GLU A 129 -7.98 -2.37 27.89
C GLU A 129 -9.35 -2.45 28.60
N LYS A 130 -10.31 -3.12 27.97
CA LYS A 130 -11.57 -3.53 28.57
C LYS A 130 -11.37 -4.86 29.30
N ARG A 131 -10.60 -5.75 28.65
CA ARG A 131 -10.06 -7.00 29.21
C ARG A 131 -8.66 -7.19 28.65
N GLY A 132 -7.66 -7.30 29.50
CA GLY A 132 -6.30 -7.63 29.10
C GLY A 132 -6.18 -9.05 28.54
N PHE A 133 -4.98 -9.47 28.21
CA PHE A 133 -4.74 -10.80 27.65
C PHE A 133 -5.35 -11.92 28.49
N GLY A 134 -6.05 -12.84 27.84
CA GLY A 134 -6.70 -13.99 28.43
C GLY A 134 -7.05 -15.04 27.39
N ARG A 135 -7.80 -16.08 27.78
CA ARG A 135 -8.28 -17.15 26.89
C ARG A 135 -9.79 -17.23 26.91
N ALA A 136 -10.39 -17.33 25.75
CA ALA A 136 -11.81 -17.55 25.60
C ALA A 136 -12.06 -18.43 24.35
N GLY A 137 -12.92 -19.45 24.47
CA GLY A 137 -13.27 -20.35 23.36
C GLY A 137 -12.09 -21.06 22.70
N GLY A 138 -10.99 -21.29 23.44
CA GLY A 138 -9.78 -21.92 22.89
C GLY A 138 -8.79 -20.93 22.22
N HIS A 139 -9.13 -19.64 22.13
CA HIS A 139 -8.30 -18.61 21.55
C HIS A 139 -7.68 -17.71 22.62
N GLU A 140 -6.50 -17.17 22.33
CA GLU A 140 -5.93 -16.06 23.06
C GLU A 140 -6.69 -14.78 22.67
N THR A 141 -7.04 -13.94 23.65
CA THR A 141 -7.90 -12.77 23.43
C THR A 141 -7.38 -11.54 24.17
N ILE A 142 -7.66 -10.35 23.62
CA ILE A 142 -7.53 -9.07 24.30
C ILE A 142 -8.63 -8.13 23.78
N GLU A 143 -9.18 -7.28 24.68
CA GLU A 143 -10.27 -6.35 24.37
C GLU A 143 -9.92 -4.93 24.79
N PHE A 144 -10.27 -3.96 23.94
CA PHE A 144 -10.13 -2.52 24.20
C PHE A 144 -11.48 -1.83 24.15
N ALA A 145 -11.68 -0.85 25.02
CA ALA A 145 -12.87 -0.01 25.03
C ALA A 145 -12.76 1.05 23.94
N LEU A 146 -13.84 1.23 23.18
CA LEU A 146 -14.01 2.26 22.16
C LEU A 146 -14.96 3.36 22.64
N GLU A 147 -14.70 4.60 22.24
CA GLU A 147 -15.60 5.72 22.46
C GLU A 147 -16.75 5.73 21.44
N ASP A 148 -17.86 6.38 21.81
CA ASP A 148 -18.96 6.59 20.89
C ASP A 148 -18.53 7.49 19.72
N GLY A 149 -18.95 7.13 18.49
CA GLY A 149 -18.60 7.87 17.28
C GLY A 149 -17.16 7.69 16.80
N GLU A 150 -16.34 6.90 17.50
CA GLU A 150 -14.98 6.58 17.05
C GLU A 150 -15.03 5.70 15.80
N ALA A 151 -14.42 6.17 14.68
CA ALA A 151 -14.26 5.40 13.46
C ALA A 151 -12.99 4.56 13.50
N LEU A 152 -13.03 3.37 12.92
CA LEU A 152 -11.92 2.42 12.87
C LEU A 152 -11.54 2.08 11.43
N TYR A 153 -10.23 1.98 11.22
CA TYR A 153 -9.60 1.63 9.94
C TYR A 153 -8.60 0.48 10.17
N GLY A 154 -8.15 -0.18 9.08
CA GLY A 154 -7.14 -1.24 9.23
C GLY A 154 -7.65 -2.63 8.90
N ALA A 155 -7.11 -3.68 9.50
CA ALA A 155 -7.37 -5.11 9.26
C ALA A 155 -6.98 -5.63 7.85
N GLY A 156 -6.12 -4.92 7.11
CA GLY A 156 -5.66 -5.32 5.78
C GLY A 156 -6.59 -4.92 4.63
N ALA A 157 -6.45 -5.59 3.48
CA ALA A 157 -7.27 -5.36 2.30
C ALA A 157 -8.69 -5.92 2.52
N ARG A 158 -9.69 -5.06 2.39
CA ARG A 158 -11.12 -5.38 2.50
C ARG A 158 -11.91 -4.38 1.67
N ALA A 159 -12.93 -4.83 0.98
CA ALA A 159 -13.82 -3.98 0.16
C ALA A 159 -15.14 -3.73 0.89
N VAL A 160 -15.10 -3.05 2.03
CA VAL A 160 -16.26 -2.84 2.93
C VAL A 160 -16.39 -1.38 3.41
N GLY A 161 -15.81 -0.45 2.68
CA GLY A 161 -15.82 0.97 3.03
C GLY A 161 -14.61 1.42 3.86
N MET A 162 -14.55 2.72 4.11
CA MET A 162 -13.46 3.32 4.88
C MET A 162 -13.61 3.08 6.37
N ASN A 163 -14.76 3.42 6.98
CA ASN A 163 -15.02 3.12 8.38
C ASN A 163 -15.43 1.65 8.53
N ARG A 164 -14.60 0.91 9.23
CA ARG A 164 -14.76 -0.54 9.40
C ARG A 164 -15.39 -0.94 10.74
N ARG A 165 -15.81 0.03 11.56
CA ARG A 165 -16.54 -0.26 12.79
C ARG A 165 -17.85 -1.00 12.51
N GLY A 166 -18.13 -2.03 13.26
CA GLY A 166 -19.28 -2.92 13.07
C GLY A 166 -18.96 -4.23 12.34
N HIS A 167 -17.72 -4.42 11.87
CA HIS A 167 -17.28 -5.65 11.20
C HIS A 167 -16.39 -6.51 12.12
N ARG A 168 -16.42 -7.83 11.86
CA ARG A 168 -15.50 -8.80 12.44
C ARG A 168 -14.75 -9.50 11.33
N PHE A 169 -13.44 -9.23 11.19
CA PHE A 169 -12.60 -9.71 10.11
C PHE A 169 -11.83 -10.97 10.52
N GLN A 170 -11.84 -11.97 9.66
CA GLN A 170 -10.93 -13.09 9.79
C GLN A 170 -9.49 -12.63 9.48
N LEU A 171 -8.54 -12.96 10.34
CA LEU A 171 -7.11 -12.76 10.12
C LEU A 171 -6.56 -14.01 9.41
N TYR A 172 -6.74 -14.02 8.09
CA TYR A 172 -6.36 -15.10 7.18
C TYR A 172 -6.19 -14.53 5.78
N ASN A 173 -4.98 -14.60 5.21
CA ASN A 173 -4.76 -14.17 3.82
C ASN A 173 -5.48 -15.13 2.88
N LYS A 174 -6.35 -14.63 1.99
CA LYS A 174 -7.11 -15.47 1.09
C LYS A 174 -7.36 -14.81 -0.25
N ALA A 175 -7.03 -15.52 -1.32
CA ALA A 175 -7.42 -15.13 -2.66
C ALA A 175 -8.94 -15.22 -2.81
N HIS A 176 -9.51 -14.27 -3.54
CA HIS A 176 -10.92 -14.25 -3.90
C HIS A 176 -11.04 -13.88 -5.38
N TYR A 177 -11.13 -14.89 -6.23
CA TYR A 177 -11.27 -14.70 -7.66
C TYR A 177 -12.61 -14.04 -8.01
N GLY A 178 -12.54 -12.95 -8.76
CA GLY A 178 -13.73 -12.24 -9.20
C GLY A 178 -14.45 -11.44 -8.11
N TYR A 179 -13.72 -10.99 -7.09
CA TYR A 179 -14.30 -10.13 -6.05
C TYR A 179 -14.71 -8.75 -6.59
N ALA A 180 -15.67 -8.14 -5.92
CA ALA A 180 -16.15 -6.78 -6.14
C ALA A 180 -16.37 -6.10 -4.78
N GLU A 181 -17.26 -5.11 -4.71
CA GLU A 181 -17.66 -4.45 -3.46
C GLU A 181 -18.18 -5.45 -2.42
N ARG A 182 -18.07 -5.10 -1.14
CA ARG A 182 -18.48 -5.88 0.05
C ARG A 182 -17.75 -7.21 0.24
N SER A 183 -16.51 -7.31 -0.27
CA SER A 183 -15.66 -8.46 -0.03
C SER A 183 -14.85 -8.28 1.27
N GLU A 184 -15.16 -9.12 2.27
CA GLU A 184 -14.60 -9.02 3.63
C GLU A 184 -13.28 -9.77 3.81
N LEU A 185 -12.89 -10.65 2.89
CA LEU A 185 -11.69 -11.48 3.00
C LEU A 185 -10.94 -11.49 1.69
N LEU A 186 -9.76 -10.89 1.70
CA LEU A 186 -8.85 -10.75 0.55
C LEU A 186 -7.41 -11.14 0.93
N ASN A 187 -6.49 -10.92 0.01
CA ASN A 187 -5.12 -11.42 0.02
C ASN A 187 -4.22 -10.88 1.16
N TYR A 188 -4.57 -9.74 1.77
CA TYR A 188 -3.76 -9.13 2.82
C TYR A 188 -4.52 -9.04 4.12
N THR A 189 -3.97 -9.63 5.15
CA THR A 189 -4.45 -9.52 6.52
C THR A 189 -3.39 -8.84 7.37
N MET A 190 -3.78 -7.75 8.01
CA MET A 190 -2.91 -6.98 8.88
C MET A 190 -3.56 -6.81 10.25
N PRO A 191 -2.95 -7.28 11.32
CA PRO A 191 -3.50 -7.17 12.67
C PRO A 191 -3.26 -5.77 13.24
N VAL A 192 -3.82 -4.75 12.59
CA VAL A 192 -3.71 -3.35 12.99
C VAL A 192 -5.07 -2.67 12.96
N ALA A 193 -5.39 -1.94 14.02
CA ALA A 193 -6.53 -1.05 14.13
C ALA A 193 -6.03 0.40 14.22
N LEU A 194 -6.47 1.26 13.30
CA LEU A 194 -6.24 2.70 13.37
C LEU A 194 -7.54 3.40 13.77
N SER A 195 -7.43 4.42 14.62
CA SER A 195 -8.57 5.19 15.12
C SER A 195 -8.63 6.60 14.54
N SER A 196 -9.85 7.11 14.35
CA SER A 196 -10.10 8.53 14.04
C SER A 196 -9.52 9.48 15.09
N LYS A 197 -9.21 8.98 16.29
CA LYS A 197 -8.50 9.72 17.36
C LYS A 197 -6.99 9.84 17.11
N LYS A 198 -6.48 9.35 15.97
CA LYS A 198 -5.07 9.39 15.57
C LYS A 198 -4.15 8.56 16.47
N TYR A 199 -4.59 7.36 16.79
CA TYR A 199 -3.74 6.31 17.34
C TYR A 199 -3.90 5.03 16.52
N ALA A 200 -2.91 4.14 16.62
CA ALA A 200 -2.98 2.79 16.09
C ALA A 200 -2.64 1.77 17.18
N ILE A 201 -3.32 0.61 17.15
CA ILE A 201 -2.92 -0.59 17.88
C ILE A 201 -2.48 -1.62 16.86
N HIS A 202 -1.21 -1.99 16.92
CA HIS A 202 -0.66 -3.08 16.13
C HIS A 202 -0.51 -4.32 17.01
N PHE A 203 -1.19 -5.41 16.66
CA PHE A 203 -1.07 -6.69 17.35
C PHE A 203 0.06 -7.50 16.71
N ASP A 204 1.19 -7.58 17.39
CA ASP A 204 2.42 -8.18 16.85
C ASP A 204 2.39 -9.71 16.93
N ASN A 205 1.50 -10.32 16.17
CA ASN A 205 1.32 -11.78 16.14
C ASN A 205 0.75 -12.21 14.77
N PRO A 206 1.45 -13.07 14.01
CA PRO A 206 1.06 -13.46 12.66
C PRO A 206 0.04 -14.58 12.58
N GLN A 207 -0.30 -15.23 13.68
CA GLN A 207 -1.15 -16.42 13.67
C GLN A 207 -2.57 -16.10 13.22
N ILE A 208 -3.25 -17.08 12.65
CA ILE A 208 -4.63 -16.91 12.21
C ILE A 208 -5.57 -16.61 13.37
N GLY A 209 -6.63 -15.87 13.11
CA GLY A 209 -7.57 -15.46 14.14
C GLY A 209 -8.63 -14.49 13.65
N TRP A 210 -8.99 -13.53 14.48
CA TRP A 210 -10.03 -12.55 14.20
C TRP A 210 -9.68 -11.18 14.79
N LEU A 211 -10.07 -10.13 14.08
CA LEU A 211 -10.05 -8.75 14.56
C LEU A 211 -11.47 -8.18 14.46
N ASP A 212 -12.09 -7.95 15.60
CA ASP A 212 -13.48 -7.52 15.70
C ASP A 212 -13.54 -6.03 16.06
N PHE A 213 -14.02 -5.24 15.11
CA PHE A 213 -14.21 -3.80 15.20
C PHE A 213 -15.62 -3.46 15.70
N ASP A 214 -15.99 -3.91 16.90
CA ASP A 214 -17.28 -3.62 17.52
C ASP A 214 -18.49 -4.21 16.75
N SER A 215 -18.35 -5.41 16.19
CA SER A 215 -19.45 -6.08 15.45
C SER A 215 -20.68 -6.35 16.33
N ARG A 216 -20.49 -6.46 17.65
CA ARG A 216 -21.56 -6.65 18.64
C ARG A 216 -22.18 -5.33 19.11
N LYS A 217 -21.64 -4.18 18.70
CA LYS A 217 -22.07 -2.83 19.12
C LYS A 217 -22.06 -2.65 20.65
N ASP A 218 -21.04 -3.20 21.30
CA ASP A 218 -20.83 -3.12 22.75
C ASP A 218 -19.64 -2.21 23.13
N GLY A 219 -19.16 -1.41 22.17
CA GLY A 219 -18.04 -0.49 22.33
C GLY A 219 -16.70 -1.23 22.53
N THR A 220 -16.49 -2.35 21.83
CA THR A 220 -15.31 -3.19 22.04
C THR A 220 -14.56 -3.47 20.73
N LEU A 221 -13.25 -3.13 20.71
CA LEU A 221 -12.28 -3.68 19.78
C LEU A 221 -11.74 -4.98 20.39
N ARG A 222 -11.87 -6.10 19.67
CA ARG A 222 -11.44 -7.41 20.17
C ARG A 222 -10.48 -8.07 19.18
N TYR A 223 -9.38 -8.58 19.71
CA TYR A 223 -8.40 -9.39 18.97
C TYR A 223 -8.41 -10.82 19.52
N GLU A 224 -8.48 -11.81 18.61
CA GLU A 224 -8.60 -13.22 18.94
C GLU A 224 -7.69 -14.04 18.02
N VAL A 225 -6.80 -14.88 18.55
CA VAL A 225 -5.88 -15.72 17.76
C VAL A 225 -5.72 -17.11 18.37
N ILE A 226 -5.23 -18.06 17.56
CA ILE A 226 -5.03 -19.45 18.00
C ILE A 226 -3.90 -19.61 19.05
N GLY A 227 -2.99 -18.64 19.15
CA GLY A 227 -1.84 -18.68 20.06
C GLY A 227 -0.80 -17.62 19.69
N GLY A 228 0.46 -17.86 20.03
CA GLY A 228 1.60 -17.01 19.66
C GLY A 228 1.88 -15.88 20.65
N ARG A 229 2.46 -14.79 20.14
CA ARG A 229 2.89 -13.62 20.93
C ARG A 229 1.69 -12.90 21.52
N LYS A 230 1.83 -12.50 22.78
CA LYS A 230 0.85 -11.66 23.47
C LYS A 230 1.41 -10.25 23.59
N THR A 231 1.60 -9.62 22.42
CA THR A 231 2.28 -8.32 22.29
C THR A 231 1.47 -7.41 21.40
N TYR A 232 1.34 -6.14 21.81
CA TYR A 232 0.81 -5.09 20.97
C TYR A 232 1.58 -3.79 21.15
N GLN A 233 1.60 -2.94 20.13
CA GLN A 233 2.15 -1.59 20.19
C GLN A 233 1.02 -0.57 20.04
N VAL A 234 1.06 0.46 20.89
CA VAL A 234 0.23 1.67 20.74
C VAL A 234 1.09 2.75 20.12
N VAL A 235 0.65 3.26 18.98
CA VAL A 235 1.29 4.37 18.26
C VAL A 235 0.34 5.56 18.30
N ALA A 236 0.82 6.73 18.71
CA ALA A 236 0.05 7.97 18.80
C ALA A 236 0.57 9.05 17.84
N GLY A 237 -0.30 9.94 17.38
CA GLY A 237 0.08 11.08 16.55
C GLY A 237 -0.76 12.32 16.81
N ASP A 238 -0.15 13.51 16.64
CA ASP A 238 -0.89 14.79 16.65
C ASP A 238 -1.68 15.00 15.36
N SER A 239 -1.20 14.41 14.27
CA SER A 239 -1.78 14.45 12.92
C SER A 239 -1.72 13.07 12.29
N TRP A 240 -2.37 12.86 11.16
CA TRP A 240 -2.23 11.64 10.36
C TRP A 240 -0.80 11.46 9.87
N ASP A 241 -0.12 12.54 9.46
CA ASP A 241 1.29 12.50 9.05
C ASP A 241 2.18 11.95 10.18
N HIS A 242 1.97 12.44 11.40
CA HIS A 242 2.72 11.99 12.57
C HIS A 242 2.43 10.52 12.91
N LEU A 243 1.15 10.09 12.81
CA LEU A 243 0.78 8.69 13.02
C LEU A 243 1.41 7.79 11.96
N MET A 244 1.35 8.17 10.67
CA MET A 244 1.96 7.40 9.58
C MET A 244 3.49 7.33 9.73
N ALA A 245 4.13 8.44 10.09
CA ALA A 245 5.56 8.47 10.38
C ALA A 245 5.95 7.52 11.51
N GLY A 246 5.17 7.50 12.59
CA GLY A 246 5.35 6.61 13.73
C GLY A 246 5.18 5.14 13.36
N TYR A 247 4.05 4.79 12.75
CA TYR A 247 3.74 3.40 12.39
C TYR A 247 4.73 2.83 11.36
N THR A 248 5.06 3.59 10.30
CA THR A 248 6.03 3.14 9.31
C THR A 248 7.48 3.23 9.82
N GLY A 249 7.76 4.07 10.81
CA GLY A 249 9.02 4.04 11.56
C GLY A 249 9.17 2.76 12.38
N LEU A 250 8.09 2.32 13.04
CA LEU A 250 8.06 1.07 13.81
C LEU A 250 8.26 -0.17 12.92
N THR A 251 7.58 -0.21 11.76
CA THR A 251 7.51 -1.39 10.90
C THR A 251 8.45 -1.35 9.68
N GLY A 252 9.13 -0.23 9.47
CA GLY A 252 10.05 0.02 8.36
C GLY A 252 9.43 0.83 7.23
N ARG A 253 10.27 1.63 6.57
CA ARG A 253 9.89 2.47 5.43
C ARG A 253 9.95 1.69 4.12
N GLN A 254 9.09 2.08 3.17
CA GLN A 254 9.16 1.58 1.80
C GLN A 254 10.39 2.16 1.11
N PRO A 255 11.34 1.36 0.61
CA PRO A 255 12.40 1.87 -0.26
C PRO A 255 11.82 2.43 -1.55
N LEU A 256 12.42 3.51 -2.08
CA LEU A 256 12.00 4.08 -3.36
C LEU A 256 12.16 3.04 -4.49
N PRO A 257 11.07 2.68 -5.20
CA PRO A 257 11.14 1.75 -6.33
C PRO A 257 11.99 2.31 -7.49
N PRO A 258 12.44 1.48 -8.43
CA PRO A 258 13.09 1.97 -9.64
C PRO A 258 12.13 2.88 -10.41
N ARG A 259 12.67 3.94 -11.05
CA ARG A 259 11.85 4.97 -11.74
C ARG A 259 10.92 4.35 -12.80
N TRP A 260 11.34 3.30 -13.49
CA TRP A 260 10.53 2.63 -14.49
C TRP A 260 9.24 2.01 -13.92
N ALA A 261 9.18 1.76 -12.60
CA ALA A 261 7.96 1.28 -11.93
C ALA A 261 6.79 2.27 -12.03
N PHE A 262 7.06 3.55 -12.31
CA PHE A 262 6.03 4.58 -12.48
C PHE A 262 5.56 4.73 -13.94
N GLY A 263 6.10 3.95 -14.89
CA GLY A 263 5.65 3.87 -16.26
C GLY A 263 4.44 2.96 -16.46
N ASN A 264 4.25 2.49 -17.69
CA ASN A 264 3.17 1.59 -18.09
C ASN A 264 3.70 0.16 -18.29
N PHE A 265 2.92 -0.84 -17.93
CA PHE A 265 3.27 -2.26 -18.03
C PHE A 265 2.29 -3.01 -18.93
N ALA A 266 2.80 -3.82 -19.83
CA ALA A 266 2.03 -4.83 -20.54
C ALA A 266 2.01 -6.12 -19.71
N SER A 267 0.84 -6.52 -19.25
CA SER A 267 0.65 -7.68 -18.39
C SER A 267 -0.66 -8.40 -18.74
N ARG A 268 -0.62 -9.70 -18.90
CA ARG A 268 -1.79 -10.54 -19.16
C ARG A 268 -1.50 -11.96 -18.74
N PHE A 269 -2.49 -12.68 -18.24
CA PHE A 269 -2.42 -14.14 -18.17
C PHE A 269 -2.44 -14.70 -19.61
N GLY A 270 -1.25 -14.73 -20.19
CA GLY A 270 -1.01 -14.98 -21.61
C GLY A 270 0.47 -14.84 -21.93
N TYR A 271 0.79 -14.39 -23.17
CA TYR A 271 2.14 -14.36 -23.73
C TYR A 271 2.75 -15.76 -23.77
N LYS A 272 2.10 -16.63 -24.57
CA LYS A 272 2.43 -18.06 -24.64
C LYS A 272 3.73 -18.38 -25.40
N SER A 273 4.37 -17.37 -26.00
CA SER A 273 5.62 -17.55 -26.74
C SER A 273 6.45 -16.28 -26.83
N GLU A 274 7.74 -16.45 -27.12
CA GLU A 274 8.67 -15.37 -27.45
C GLU A 274 8.14 -14.50 -28.60
N ALA A 275 7.60 -15.13 -29.66
CA ALA A 275 7.08 -14.41 -30.82
C ALA A 275 5.88 -13.52 -30.47
N GLU A 276 4.93 -14.02 -29.67
CA GLU A 276 3.78 -13.25 -29.19
C GLU A 276 4.25 -12.07 -28.31
N THR A 277 5.16 -12.32 -27.38
CA THR A 277 5.69 -11.29 -26.49
C THR A 277 6.36 -10.16 -27.26
N ARG A 278 7.19 -10.50 -28.27
CA ARG A 278 7.84 -9.52 -29.16
C ARG A 278 6.81 -8.70 -29.94
N ALA A 279 5.79 -9.35 -30.51
CA ALA A 279 4.74 -8.67 -31.27
C ALA A 279 3.96 -7.67 -30.41
N VAL A 280 3.69 -7.98 -29.13
CA VAL A 280 3.06 -7.04 -28.20
C VAL A 280 3.93 -5.81 -27.98
N VAL A 281 5.21 -5.98 -27.63
CA VAL A 281 6.14 -4.86 -27.39
C VAL A 281 6.31 -4.00 -28.67
N ASP A 282 6.34 -4.62 -29.84
CA ASP A 282 6.39 -3.90 -31.11
C ASP A 282 5.12 -3.10 -31.38
N LYS A 283 3.95 -3.64 -31.02
CA LYS A 283 2.67 -2.97 -31.18
C LYS A 283 2.56 -1.69 -30.34
N PHE A 284 3.07 -1.72 -29.10
CA PHE A 284 3.13 -0.51 -28.26
C PHE A 284 3.96 0.60 -28.91
N ALA A 285 5.10 0.28 -29.48
CA ALA A 285 5.94 1.22 -30.20
C ALA A 285 5.25 1.79 -31.45
N GLN A 286 4.60 0.93 -32.25
CA GLN A 286 3.85 1.32 -33.46
C GLN A 286 2.71 2.28 -33.12
N GLU A 287 1.96 2.02 -32.06
CA GLU A 287 0.82 2.84 -31.62
C GLU A 287 1.25 4.08 -30.81
N LYS A 288 2.56 4.26 -30.59
CA LYS A 288 3.11 5.38 -29.79
C LYS A 288 2.51 5.44 -28.38
N ILE A 289 2.23 4.27 -27.80
CA ILE A 289 1.83 4.12 -26.40
C ILE A 289 3.08 3.76 -25.61
N PRO A 290 3.51 4.58 -24.64
CA PRO A 290 4.68 4.30 -23.82
C PRO A 290 4.61 2.96 -23.09
N LEU A 291 5.78 2.28 -22.96
CA LEU A 291 5.88 0.99 -22.28
C LEU A 291 7.23 0.84 -21.59
N ASP A 292 7.24 0.52 -20.29
CA ASP A 292 8.45 0.28 -19.50
C ASP A 292 8.72 -1.17 -19.15
N ALA A 293 7.68 -2.01 -19.10
CA ALA A 293 7.86 -3.41 -18.76
C ALA A 293 6.84 -4.33 -19.46
N VAL A 294 7.25 -5.55 -19.67
CA VAL A 294 6.38 -6.69 -20.00
C VAL A 294 6.47 -7.74 -18.89
N ILE A 295 5.32 -8.23 -18.44
CA ILE A 295 5.22 -9.25 -17.40
C ILE A 295 4.75 -10.55 -18.02
N LEU A 296 5.56 -11.59 -17.89
CA LEU A 296 5.25 -12.95 -18.37
C LEU A 296 4.61 -13.73 -17.23
N ASP A 297 3.40 -14.22 -17.50
CA ASP A 297 2.62 -15.09 -16.63
C ASP A 297 3.03 -16.56 -16.82
N LEU A 298 2.33 -17.51 -16.24
CA LEU A 298 2.63 -18.94 -16.06
C LEU A 298 3.20 -19.66 -17.31
N TYR A 299 3.04 -19.10 -18.52
CA TYR A 299 3.47 -19.73 -19.77
C TYR A 299 4.97 -19.63 -20.06
N TRP A 300 5.75 -18.86 -19.30
CA TRP A 300 7.17 -18.74 -19.54
C TRP A 300 7.95 -20.02 -19.16
N PHE A 301 7.39 -20.84 -18.24
CA PHE A 301 8.01 -22.09 -17.78
C PHE A 301 7.27 -23.37 -18.25
N GLY A 302 6.28 -23.25 -19.14
CA GLY A 302 5.56 -24.41 -19.69
C GLY A 302 4.46 -24.06 -20.66
N LYS A 303 4.14 -24.96 -21.59
CA LYS A 303 3.10 -24.76 -22.62
C LYS A 303 1.68 -24.72 -22.04
N THR A 304 1.49 -25.33 -20.89
CA THR A 304 0.23 -25.38 -20.15
C THR A 304 0.50 -25.05 -18.69
N VAL A 305 -0.49 -24.50 -17.99
CA VAL A 305 -0.39 -24.24 -16.55
C VAL A 305 -0.43 -25.55 -15.74
N GLN A 306 -1.24 -26.50 -16.19
CA GLN A 306 -1.35 -27.81 -15.54
C GLN A 306 -0.09 -28.63 -15.77
N GLY A 307 0.44 -29.21 -14.70
CA GLY A 307 1.57 -30.11 -14.74
C GLY A 307 2.96 -29.43 -14.79
N THR A 308 3.04 -28.11 -14.95
CA THR A 308 4.33 -27.42 -15.13
C THR A 308 4.68 -26.41 -14.03
N MET A 309 3.75 -26.06 -13.17
CA MET A 309 4.01 -25.16 -12.05
C MET A 309 5.15 -25.69 -11.15
N GLY A 310 6.06 -24.77 -10.80
CA GLY A 310 7.28 -25.12 -10.07
C GLY A 310 8.47 -25.51 -10.97
N ASN A 311 8.32 -25.53 -12.31
CA ASN A 311 9.47 -25.69 -13.21
C ASN A 311 10.47 -24.56 -13.08
N LEU A 312 9.99 -23.32 -12.96
CA LEU A 312 10.77 -22.09 -12.71
C LEU A 312 12.04 -22.01 -13.58
N ASP A 313 11.89 -22.34 -14.84
CA ASP A 313 12.92 -22.30 -15.89
C ASP A 313 12.24 -22.11 -17.25
N TRP A 314 12.93 -21.47 -18.20
CA TRP A 314 12.37 -21.17 -19.51
C TRP A 314 11.94 -22.44 -20.26
N ASP A 315 10.71 -22.45 -20.75
CA ASP A 315 10.28 -23.43 -21.75
C ASP A 315 10.91 -23.09 -23.09
N ARG A 316 11.97 -23.82 -23.45
CA ARG A 316 12.76 -23.55 -24.64
C ARG A 316 12.05 -23.86 -25.96
N ASP A 317 10.94 -24.57 -25.93
CA ASP A 317 10.11 -24.78 -27.10
C ASP A 317 9.33 -23.55 -27.50
N THR A 318 8.85 -22.77 -26.50
CA THR A 318 8.04 -21.56 -26.70
C THR A 318 8.86 -20.29 -26.56
N PHE A 319 9.93 -20.30 -25.76
CA PHE A 319 10.88 -19.20 -25.55
C PHE A 319 12.32 -19.67 -25.87
N PRO A 320 12.62 -19.99 -27.14
CA PRO A 320 13.93 -20.58 -27.51
C PRO A 320 15.10 -19.64 -27.21
N HIS A 321 14.92 -18.34 -27.31
CA HIS A 321 15.98 -17.34 -27.14
C HIS A 321 15.59 -16.28 -26.11
N ALA A 322 15.06 -16.69 -24.92
CA ALA A 322 14.53 -15.80 -23.90
C ALA A 322 15.53 -14.73 -23.47
N GLU A 323 16.80 -15.07 -23.25
CA GLU A 323 17.85 -14.14 -22.84
C GLU A 323 18.10 -13.08 -23.92
N LYS A 324 18.08 -13.46 -25.20
CA LYS A 324 18.20 -12.52 -26.32
C LYS A 324 16.97 -11.62 -26.39
N MET A 325 15.77 -12.17 -26.23
CA MET A 325 14.55 -11.37 -26.17
C MET A 325 14.63 -10.31 -25.09
N MET A 326 15.02 -10.68 -23.87
CA MET A 326 15.18 -9.74 -22.74
C MET A 326 16.25 -8.68 -23.01
N ALA A 327 17.37 -9.07 -23.63
CA ALA A 327 18.42 -8.13 -24.02
C ALA A 327 17.92 -7.11 -25.07
N ASP A 328 17.18 -7.58 -26.07
CA ASP A 328 16.57 -6.73 -27.12
C ASP A 328 15.56 -5.73 -26.50
N PHE A 329 14.73 -6.20 -25.53
CA PHE A 329 13.80 -5.33 -24.81
C PHE A 329 14.52 -4.29 -23.94
N LYS A 330 15.53 -4.72 -23.19
CA LYS A 330 16.36 -3.83 -22.37
C LYS A 330 17.04 -2.73 -23.22
N ALA A 331 17.52 -3.07 -24.42
CA ALA A 331 18.08 -2.11 -25.36
C ALA A 331 17.06 -1.04 -25.79
N ARG A 332 15.78 -1.37 -25.78
CA ARG A 332 14.64 -0.45 -26.07
C ARG A 332 14.09 0.25 -24.82
N GLY A 333 14.64 -0.03 -23.63
CA GLY A 333 14.17 0.52 -22.34
C GLY A 333 13.07 -0.30 -21.67
N VAL A 334 12.62 -1.41 -22.28
CA VAL A 334 11.57 -2.27 -21.73
C VAL A 334 12.17 -3.34 -20.83
N LYS A 335 11.65 -3.49 -19.63
CA LYS A 335 12.05 -4.51 -18.65
C LYS A 335 11.23 -5.77 -18.80
N THR A 336 11.78 -6.91 -18.40
CA THR A 336 11.04 -8.19 -18.38
C THR A 336 10.89 -8.67 -16.95
N LEU A 337 9.64 -8.93 -16.55
CA LEU A 337 9.27 -9.52 -15.26
C LEU A 337 8.70 -10.92 -15.51
N VAL A 338 8.87 -11.80 -14.54
CA VAL A 338 8.29 -13.15 -14.60
C VAL A 338 7.52 -13.45 -13.33
N VAL A 339 6.40 -14.19 -13.47
CA VAL A 339 5.66 -14.73 -12.34
C VAL A 339 6.40 -15.90 -11.71
N THR A 340 6.29 -16.03 -10.42
CA THR A 340 6.77 -17.19 -9.65
C THR A 340 5.73 -17.53 -8.59
N GLU A 341 5.58 -18.82 -8.28
CA GLU A 341 4.65 -19.33 -7.28
C GLU A 341 5.39 -20.26 -6.30
N PRO A 342 4.86 -20.43 -5.08
CA PRO A 342 5.52 -21.22 -4.04
C PRO A 342 5.27 -22.74 -4.16
N PHE A 343 4.52 -23.18 -5.16
CA PHE A 343 4.10 -24.55 -5.35
C PHE A 343 5.04 -25.29 -6.30
N VAL A 344 5.39 -26.54 -5.96
CA VAL A 344 6.16 -27.44 -6.82
C VAL A 344 5.30 -28.67 -7.07
N LEU A 345 4.76 -28.80 -8.29
CA LEU A 345 3.94 -29.96 -8.66
C LEU A 345 4.78 -31.24 -8.67
N THR A 346 4.16 -32.36 -8.31
CA THR A 346 4.84 -33.68 -8.38
C THR A 346 5.23 -34.06 -9.80
N THR A 347 4.69 -33.40 -10.81
CA THR A 347 5.02 -33.50 -12.24
C THR A 347 6.05 -32.48 -12.71
N SER A 348 6.45 -31.51 -11.85
CA SER A 348 7.48 -30.52 -12.19
C SER A 348 8.85 -31.16 -12.42
N LYS A 349 9.60 -30.61 -13.36
CA LYS A 349 10.99 -30.98 -13.61
C LYS A 349 11.90 -30.85 -12.37
N ARG A 350 11.49 -30.01 -11.41
CA ARG A 350 12.25 -29.76 -10.16
C ARG A 350 11.75 -30.55 -8.96
N TRP A 351 10.73 -31.42 -9.12
CA TRP A 351 10.17 -32.18 -8.02
C TRP A 351 11.21 -33.05 -7.29
N ASP A 352 11.94 -33.88 -8.03
CA ASP A 352 12.93 -34.77 -7.44
C ASP A 352 14.08 -34.01 -6.77
N GLU A 353 14.51 -32.89 -7.36
CA GLU A 353 15.49 -31.99 -6.76
C GLU A 353 14.96 -31.39 -5.45
N ALA A 354 13.71 -30.91 -5.44
CA ALA A 354 13.07 -30.30 -4.28
C ALA A 354 12.94 -31.29 -3.11
N VAL A 355 12.57 -32.53 -3.40
CA VAL A 355 12.50 -33.62 -2.42
C VAL A 355 13.89 -33.98 -1.89
N GLN A 356 14.87 -34.17 -2.78
CA GLN A 356 16.24 -34.55 -2.43
C GLN A 356 16.90 -33.49 -1.53
N LYS A 357 16.72 -32.23 -1.87
CA LYS A 357 17.24 -31.07 -1.12
C LYS A 357 16.40 -30.67 0.10
N LYS A 358 15.30 -31.40 0.36
CA LYS A 358 14.41 -31.19 1.51
C LYS A 358 13.82 -29.77 1.62
N VAL A 359 13.56 -29.14 0.49
CA VAL A 359 13.10 -27.76 0.44
C VAL A 359 11.59 -27.60 0.68
N LEU A 360 10.84 -28.70 0.70
CA LEU A 360 9.40 -28.69 0.84
C LEU A 360 8.96 -28.73 2.31
N ALA A 361 7.81 -28.14 2.58
CA ALA A 361 7.10 -28.31 3.84
C ALA A 361 6.63 -29.77 4.00
N THR A 362 6.45 -30.23 5.27
CA THR A 362 6.33 -31.65 5.58
C THR A 362 5.04 -31.97 6.32
N ASP A 363 4.75 -33.26 6.43
CA ASP A 363 3.82 -33.76 7.44
C ASP A 363 4.51 -33.88 8.82
N GLN A 364 3.76 -34.32 9.82
CA GLN A 364 4.30 -34.54 11.18
C GLN A 364 5.39 -35.60 11.26
N ALA A 365 5.49 -36.51 10.26
CA ALA A 365 6.53 -37.51 10.17
C ALA A 365 7.78 -37.03 9.44
N GLY A 366 7.81 -35.78 8.97
CA GLY A 366 8.92 -35.14 8.27
C GLY A 366 9.03 -35.52 6.79
N LYS A 367 8.00 -36.12 6.19
CA LYS A 367 7.93 -36.37 4.75
C LYS A 367 7.32 -35.17 4.04
N PRO A 368 7.70 -34.89 2.77
CA PRO A 368 7.06 -33.86 1.98
C PRO A 368 5.53 -34.00 2.02
N TYR A 369 4.84 -32.95 2.44
CA TYR A 369 3.38 -32.95 2.48
C TYR A 369 2.85 -32.60 1.09
N THR A 370 2.13 -33.53 0.46
CA THR A 370 1.52 -33.32 -0.86
C THR A 370 0.00 -33.26 -0.77
N TYR A 371 -0.60 -32.48 -1.63
CA TYR A 371 -2.05 -32.29 -1.71
C TYR A 371 -2.47 -31.84 -3.10
N ASP A 372 -3.75 -32.00 -3.42
CA ASP A 372 -4.27 -31.56 -4.69
C ASP A 372 -4.51 -30.07 -4.71
N PHE A 373 -4.10 -29.46 -5.80
CA PHE A 373 -4.21 -28.05 -6.11
C PHE A 373 -4.81 -27.87 -7.51
N TYR A 374 -5.21 -26.65 -7.90
CA TYR A 374 -5.87 -26.38 -9.19
C TYR A 374 -5.07 -26.86 -10.40
N PHE A 375 -3.76 -26.87 -10.32
CA PHE A 375 -2.86 -27.18 -11.43
C PHE A 375 -2.24 -28.58 -11.33
N GLY A 376 -2.53 -29.34 -10.29
CA GLY A 376 -2.04 -30.70 -10.08
C GLY A 376 -1.73 -31.01 -8.62
N ASN A 377 -1.23 -32.21 -8.34
CA ASN A 377 -0.76 -32.57 -7.00
C ASN A 377 0.56 -31.86 -6.69
N THR A 378 0.68 -31.23 -5.54
CA THR A 378 1.77 -30.28 -5.24
C THR A 378 2.36 -30.47 -3.86
N GLY A 379 3.62 -30.03 -3.68
CA GLY A 379 4.22 -29.63 -2.42
C GLY A 379 4.38 -28.12 -2.34
N LEU A 380 4.59 -27.58 -1.16
CA LEU A 380 4.81 -26.17 -0.91
C LEU A 380 6.26 -25.94 -0.47
N ILE A 381 6.93 -24.92 -1.01
CA ILE A 381 8.31 -24.57 -0.62
C ILE A 381 8.29 -24.09 0.83
N ASP A 382 9.15 -24.64 1.68
CA ASP A 382 9.34 -24.20 3.06
C ASP A 382 10.43 -23.13 3.13
N ILE A 383 10.03 -21.89 3.01
CA ILE A 383 10.93 -20.72 3.07
C ILE A 383 11.49 -20.44 4.46
N TYR A 384 11.07 -21.19 5.45
CA TYR A 384 11.58 -21.11 6.83
C TYR A 384 12.77 -22.05 7.07
N LYS A 385 13.04 -22.97 6.13
CA LYS A 385 14.26 -23.76 6.09
C LYS A 385 15.38 -23.02 5.36
N PRO A 386 16.62 -23.03 5.86
CA PRO A 386 17.78 -22.51 5.11
C PRO A 386 17.87 -23.10 3.70
N GLU A 387 17.71 -24.43 3.57
CA GLU A 387 17.77 -25.14 2.28
C GLU A 387 16.70 -24.66 1.29
N GLY A 388 15.48 -24.39 1.79
CA GLY A 388 14.38 -23.85 0.98
C GLY A 388 14.67 -22.42 0.50
N ARG A 389 15.19 -21.57 1.40
CA ARG A 389 15.58 -20.19 1.08
C ARG A 389 16.70 -20.16 0.04
N ASP A 390 17.78 -20.92 0.24
CA ASP A 390 18.94 -20.95 -0.63
C ASP A 390 18.57 -21.52 -2.02
N TRP A 391 17.77 -22.58 -2.05
CA TRP A 391 17.31 -23.18 -3.28
C TRP A 391 16.48 -22.18 -4.10
N TRP A 392 15.53 -21.50 -3.47
CA TRP A 392 14.67 -20.56 -4.18
C TRP A 392 15.42 -19.30 -4.59
N TRP A 393 16.28 -18.76 -3.73
CA TRP A 393 17.13 -17.62 -4.10
C TRP A 393 18.05 -17.96 -5.27
N ASN A 394 18.65 -19.14 -5.33
CA ASN A 394 19.47 -19.55 -6.45
C ASN A 394 18.71 -19.54 -7.79
N ILE A 395 17.42 -19.89 -7.79
CA ILE A 395 16.58 -19.78 -8.97
C ILE A 395 16.41 -18.31 -9.37
N TYR A 396 16.07 -17.43 -8.42
CA TYR A 396 15.96 -16.00 -8.66
C TYR A 396 17.26 -15.39 -9.18
N SER A 397 18.37 -15.68 -8.54
CA SER A 397 19.69 -15.17 -8.93
C SER A 397 20.07 -15.62 -10.36
N THR A 398 19.78 -16.88 -10.72
CA THR A 398 20.03 -17.41 -12.07
C THR A 398 19.19 -16.68 -13.11
N LEU A 399 17.90 -16.52 -12.88
CA LEU A 399 16.99 -15.80 -13.78
C LEU A 399 17.38 -14.31 -13.91
N LYS A 400 17.76 -13.68 -12.81
CA LYS A 400 18.23 -12.28 -12.77
C LYS A 400 19.48 -12.11 -13.65
N ARG A 401 20.45 -12.99 -13.52
CA ARG A 401 21.67 -12.97 -14.33
C ARG A 401 21.38 -13.23 -15.82
N GLY A 402 20.31 -14.01 -16.11
CA GLY A 402 19.78 -14.25 -17.45
C GLY A 402 19.05 -13.07 -18.08
N GLY A 403 18.72 -12.01 -17.29
CA GLY A 403 18.11 -10.78 -17.82
C GLY A 403 16.75 -10.42 -17.23
N VAL A 404 16.16 -11.24 -16.36
CA VAL A 404 14.92 -10.88 -15.62
C VAL A 404 15.19 -9.68 -14.73
N THR A 405 14.30 -8.69 -14.75
CA THR A 405 14.52 -7.40 -14.08
C THR A 405 13.67 -7.22 -12.82
N GLY A 406 12.53 -7.88 -12.74
CA GLY A 406 11.63 -7.80 -11.61
C GLY A 406 10.83 -9.09 -11.45
N TRP A 407 10.16 -9.19 -10.32
CA TRP A 407 9.50 -10.41 -9.87
C TRP A 407 8.02 -10.18 -9.64
N TRP A 408 7.23 -11.18 -9.96
CA TRP A 408 5.83 -11.26 -9.56
C TRP A 408 5.65 -12.54 -8.74
N GLY A 409 5.43 -12.38 -7.42
CA GLY A 409 5.09 -13.47 -6.52
C GLY A 409 3.58 -13.63 -6.43
N ASP A 410 3.06 -14.64 -7.09
CA ASP A 410 1.63 -14.95 -7.10
C ASP A 410 1.33 -16.16 -6.19
N LEU A 411 0.06 -16.32 -5.79
CA LEU A 411 -0.44 -17.41 -4.94
C LEU A 411 0.25 -17.48 -3.55
N GLY A 412 0.79 -16.36 -3.07
CA GLY A 412 1.67 -16.28 -1.89
C GLY A 412 0.98 -16.13 -0.55
N GLU A 413 -0.33 -16.35 -0.44
CA GLU A 413 -1.06 -16.39 0.83
C GLU A 413 -0.55 -17.46 1.81
N PRO A 414 -0.18 -18.68 1.43
CA PRO A 414 -0.41 -19.49 0.21
C PRO A 414 -1.90 -19.76 -0.07
N GLU A 415 -2.29 -19.73 -1.35
CA GLU A 415 -3.71 -19.85 -1.75
C GLU A 415 -4.38 -21.12 -1.25
N VAL A 416 -3.64 -22.24 -1.23
CA VAL A 416 -4.04 -23.48 -0.58
C VAL A 416 -2.96 -23.89 0.43
N HIS A 417 -3.29 -23.82 1.71
CA HIS A 417 -2.37 -24.03 2.82
C HIS A 417 -3.00 -24.95 3.87
N PRO A 418 -2.95 -26.29 3.70
CA PRO A 418 -3.60 -27.22 4.63
C PRO A 418 -3.08 -27.11 6.05
N SER A 419 -3.94 -26.99 7.04
CA SER A 419 -3.58 -26.81 8.47
C SER A 419 -2.67 -27.92 9.05
N ARG A 420 -2.65 -29.10 8.41
CA ARG A 420 -1.77 -30.21 8.84
C ARG A 420 -0.34 -30.09 8.33
N LEU A 421 -0.08 -29.21 7.36
CA LEU A 421 1.23 -28.96 6.81
C LEU A 421 2.12 -28.29 7.85
N GLN A 422 3.38 -28.76 7.95
CA GLN A 422 4.37 -28.25 8.91
C GLN A 422 5.51 -27.55 8.16
N HIS A 423 5.79 -26.34 8.57
CA HIS A 423 6.99 -25.60 8.24
C HIS A 423 8.04 -25.74 9.35
N ALA A 424 9.28 -25.34 9.07
CA ALA A 424 10.35 -25.40 10.07
C ALA A 424 10.07 -24.57 11.33
N THR A 425 9.29 -23.50 11.25
CA THR A 425 9.00 -22.58 12.36
C THR A 425 7.60 -22.74 12.97
N GLY A 426 6.75 -23.61 12.41
CA GLY A 426 5.40 -23.82 12.91
C GLY A 426 4.46 -24.51 11.93
N SER A 427 3.23 -24.74 12.35
CA SER A 427 2.18 -25.25 11.46
C SER A 427 1.77 -24.20 10.42
N ALA A 428 1.09 -24.65 9.36
CA ALA A 428 0.49 -23.76 8.38
C ALA A 428 -0.30 -22.61 9.03
N ASP A 429 -1.17 -22.92 10.01
CA ASP A 429 -2.01 -21.92 10.68
C ASP A 429 -1.21 -20.88 11.50
N GLN A 430 0.00 -21.23 11.92
CA GLN A 430 0.87 -20.32 12.67
C GLN A 430 1.64 -19.34 11.77
N VAL A 431 1.95 -19.73 10.53
CA VAL A 431 2.79 -18.94 9.62
C VAL A 431 2.06 -18.43 8.39
N HIS A 432 0.78 -18.78 8.21
CA HIS A 432 0.00 -18.46 7.01
C HIS A 432 0.08 -16.99 6.62
N ASN A 433 -0.23 -16.10 7.54
CA ASN A 433 -0.33 -14.67 7.24
C ASN A 433 1.03 -13.98 6.97
N VAL A 434 2.15 -14.65 7.26
CA VAL A 434 3.50 -14.09 7.03
C VAL A 434 4.27 -14.77 5.91
N TYR A 435 3.69 -15.77 5.26
CA TYR A 435 4.39 -16.46 4.18
C TYR A 435 4.79 -15.50 3.04
N GLY A 436 3.86 -14.71 2.49
CA GLY A 436 4.16 -13.72 1.44
C GLY A 436 5.10 -12.61 1.91
N HIS A 437 5.01 -12.20 3.18
CA HIS A 437 5.95 -11.27 3.81
C HIS A 437 7.38 -11.81 3.83
N ASP A 438 7.57 -13.04 4.30
CA ASP A 438 8.89 -13.67 4.40
C ASP A 438 9.44 -14.08 3.03
N TRP A 439 8.55 -14.34 2.05
CA TRP A 439 8.96 -14.52 0.66
C TRP A 439 9.49 -13.21 0.05
N ALA A 440 8.81 -12.09 0.24
CA ALA A 440 9.34 -10.78 -0.19
C ALA A 440 10.68 -10.46 0.49
N ARG A 441 10.81 -10.81 1.79
CA ARG A 441 12.07 -10.68 2.54
C ARG A 441 13.20 -11.50 1.91
N LEU A 442 12.93 -12.74 1.53
CA LEU A 442 13.91 -13.62 0.87
C LEU A 442 14.48 -12.96 -0.39
N ILE A 443 13.63 -12.40 -1.24
CA ILE A 443 14.06 -11.73 -2.47
C ILE A 443 14.86 -10.46 -2.13
N ALA A 444 14.37 -9.64 -1.21
CA ALA A 444 15.06 -8.39 -0.82
C ALA A 444 16.43 -8.63 -0.20
N GLU A 445 16.56 -9.62 0.70
CA GLU A 445 17.84 -10.01 1.30
C GLU A 445 18.81 -10.56 0.26
N GLY A 446 18.33 -11.35 -0.71
CA GLY A 446 19.13 -11.82 -1.82
C GLY A 446 19.67 -10.67 -2.70
N TYR A 447 18.83 -9.66 -3.00
CA TYR A 447 19.30 -8.45 -3.69
C TYR A 447 20.35 -7.70 -2.87
N GLN A 448 20.14 -7.55 -1.58
CA GLN A 448 21.11 -6.88 -0.70
C GLN A 448 22.48 -7.57 -0.71
N GLN A 449 22.50 -8.91 -0.85
CA GLN A 449 23.75 -9.68 -0.85
C GLN A 449 24.44 -9.69 -2.23
N GLU A 450 23.67 -9.90 -3.32
CA GLU A 450 24.26 -10.11 -4.64
C GLU A 450 24.16 -8.90 -5.59
N PHE A 451 23.16 -8.04 -5.40
CA PHE A 451 22.88 -6.87 -6.25
C PHE A 451 22.64 -5.58 -5.43
N PRO A 452 23.52 -5.25 -4.45
CA PRO A 452 23.25 -4.22 -3.43
C PRO A 452 23.05 -2.80 -3.98
N ASN A 453 23.42 -2.56 -5.22
CA ASN A 453 23.27 -1.26 -5.87
C ASN A 453 21.98 -1.16 -6.70
N GLU A 454 21.21 -2.25 -6.87
CA GLU A 454 20.01 -2.26 -7.69
C GLU A 454 18.75 -2.21 -6.82
N ARG A 455 17.75 -1.44 -7.23
CA ARG A 455 16.42 -1.46 -6.62
C ARG A 455 15.65 -2.66 -7.11
N PRO A 456 15.20 -3.58 -6.24
CA PRO A 456 14.32 -4.65 -6.66
C PRO A 456 12.93 -4.11 -7.02
N PHE A 457 12.23 -4.80 -7.91
CA PHE A 457 10.80 -4.67 -8.11
C PHE A 457 10.17 -6.01 -7.75
N ILE A 458 9.40 -6.04 -6.69
CA ILE A 458 8.81 -7.26 -6.10
C ILE A 458 7.30 -7.06 -6.02
N LEU A 459 6.59 -7.41 -7.09
CA LEU A 459 5.14 -7.47 -7.13
C LEU A 459 4.69 -8.71 -6.36
N MET A 460 3.86 -8.57 -5.33
CA MET A 460 3.47 -9.68 -4.46
C MET A 460 1.98 -9.63 -4.14
N ARG A 461 1.29 -10.80 -4.21
CA ARG A 461 -0.15 -10.88 -3.96
C ARG A 461 -0.52 -10.89 -2.48
N ALA A 462 0.38 -11.32 -1.61
CA ALA A 462 0.13 -11.41 -0.19
C ALA A 462 1.27 -10.82 0.63
N GLY A 463 0.95 -10.32 1.82
CA GLY A 463 1.92 -9.73 2.74
C GLY A 463 1.34 -9.53 4.14
N TYR A 464 2.12 -8.85 4.99
CA TYR A 464 1.84 -8.63 6.39
C TYR A 464 2.32 -7.23 6.80
N SER A 465 2.03 -6.79 8.04
CA SER A 465 2.57 -5.56 8.60
C SER A 465 4.10 -5.49 8.43
N GLY A 466 4.61 -4.40 7.86
CA GLY A 466 6.03 -4.20 7.63
C GLY A 466 6.58 -4.78 6.31
N SER A 467 5.75 -5.40 5.45
CA SER A 467 6.22 -5.91 4.15
C SER A 467 6.76 -4.82 3.24
N GLN A 468 6.34 -3.57 3.41
CA GLN A 468 6.82 -2.44 2.64
C GLN A 468 8.34 -2.25 2.70
N ARG A 469 8.98 -2.55 3.82
CA ARG A 469 10.43 -2.37 3.99
C ARG A 469 11.29 -3.24 3.06
N PHE A 470 10.71 -4.29 2.50
CA PHE A 470 11.37 -5.15 1.52
C PHE A 470 11.24 -4.65 0.07
N GLY A 471 10.66 -3.46 -0.14
CA GLY A 471 10.37 -2.95 -1.47
C GLY A 471 9.20 -3.67 -2.15
N MET A 472 8.34 -4.34 -1.37
CA MET A 472 7.18 -5.06 -1.87
C MET A 472 6.16 -4.09 -2.48
N ILE A 473 5.69 -4.40 -3.68
CA ILE A 473 4.63 -3.72 -4.41
C ILE A 473 3.37 -4.60 -4.34
N PRO A 474 2.36 -4.24 -3.55
CA PRO A 474 1.14 -5.02 -3.42
C PRO A 474 0.13 -4.71 -4.52
N TRP A 475 -0.69 -5.71 -4.91
CA TRP A 475 -1.89 -5.45 -5.71
C TRP A 475 -3.11 -6.14 -5.08
N SER A 476 -4.29 -5.72 -5.53
CA SER A 476 -5.56 -6.10 -4.91
C SER A 476 -6.06 -7.51 -5.27
N GLY A 477 -5.29 -8.28 -6.07
CA GLY A 477 -5.67 -9.63 -6.52
C GLY A 477 -6.67 -9.62 -7.67
N ASP A 478 -7.37 -10.73 -7.85
CA ASP A 478 -8.18 -11.08 -9.03
C ASP A 478 -9.54 -10.37 -9.05
N VAL A 479 -9.53 -9.05 -9.15
CA VAL A 479 -10.74 -8.23 -9.12
C VAL A 479 -11.66 -8.50 -10.31
N ALA A 480 -12.98 -8.50 -10.09
CA ALA A 480 -13.96 -8.61 -11.16
C ALA A 480 -13.84 -7.45 -12.17
N ARG A 481 -13.96 -7.78 -13.46
CA ARG A 481 -14.09 -6.80 -14.54
C ARG A 481 -15.52 -6.24 -14.52
N SER A 482 -15.78 -5.38 -13.56
CA SER A 482 -17.09 -4.79 -13.33
C SER A 482 -16.97 -3.40 -12.69
N TRP A 483 -18.03 -2.63 -12.75
CA TRP A 483 -18.08 -1.33 -12.09
C TRP A 483 -17.93 -1.43 -10.57
N GLY A 484 -18.50 -2.47 -9.95
CA GLY A 484 -18.29 -2.77 -8.53
C GLY A 484 -16.84 -3.15 -8.20
N GLY A 485 -16.17 -3.86 -9.12
CA GLY A 485 -14.74 -4.13 -9.03
C GLY A 485 -13.92 -2.85 -9.04
N LEU A 486 -14.18 -1.92 -9.96
CA LEU A 486 -13.53 -0.60 -9.99
C LEU A 486 -13.80 0.18 -8.70
N GLN A 487 -15.06 0.25 -8.27
CA GLN A 487 -15.47 1.02 -7.08
C GLN A 487 -14.72 0.59 -5.82
N SER A 488 -14.45 -0.70 -5.65
CA SER A 488 -13.75 -1.22 -4.47
C SER A 488 -12.27 -0.85 -4.41
N GLN A 489 -11.64 -0.45 -5.53
CA GLN A 489 -10.19 -0.26 -5.59
C GLN A 489 -9.68 0.95 -4.82
N MET A 490 -10.43 2.06 -4.80
CA MET A 490 -10.04 3.25 -4.08
C MET A 490 -9.94 2.97 -2.57
N GLU A 491 -10.99 2.39 -1.98
CA GLU A 491 -11.02 2.10 -0.54
C GLU A 491 -9.95 1.09 -0.12
N ILE A 492 -9.71 0.06 -0.93
CA ILE A 492 -8.64 -0.91 -0.67
C ILE A 492 -7.28 -0.20 -0.67
N SER A 493 -7.00 0.63 -1.69
CA SER A 493 -5.72 1.33 -1.81
C SER A 493 -5.50 2.34 -0.69
N LEU A 494 -6.53 3.11 -0.32
CA LEU A 494 -6.48 4.07 0.78
C LEU A 494 -6.22 3.37 2.12
N GLN A 495 -6.95 2.30 2.41
CA GLN A 495 -6.78 1.51 3.63
C GLN A 495 -5.40 0.88 3.72
N MET A 496 -4.89 0.31 2.63
CA MET A 496 -3.57 -0.30 2.61
C MET A 496 -2.45 0.74 2.76
N GLY A 497 -2.61 1.92 2.16
CA GLY A 497 -1.71 3.05 2.34
C GLY A 497 -1.59 3.48 3.81
N MET A 498 -2.72 3.56 4.53
CA MET A 498 -2.76 3.85 5.97
C MET A 498 -2.09 2.78 6.83
N GLN A 499 -1.93 1.57 6.31
CA GLN A 499 -1.26 0.45 6.99
C GLN A 499 0.19 0.25 6.51
N GLY A 500 0.77 1.25 5.81
CA GLY A 500 2.17 1.27 5.37
C GLY A 500 2.42 0.71 3.98
N LEU A 501 1.46 -0.03 3.36
CA LEU A 501 1.58 -0.57 2.01
C LEU A 501 1.09 0.44 0.95
N ALA A 502 1.82 1.53 0.80
CA ALA A 502 1.45 2.71 0.02
C ALA A 502 1.42 2.48 -1.50
N TYR A 503 1.92 1.37 -2.00
CA TYR A 503 1.96 1.02 -3.43
C TYR A 503 0.85 0.05 -3.85
N MET A 504 -0.20 -0.12 -3.03
CA MET A 504 -1.36 -0.90 -3.41
C MET A 504 -1.97 -0.37 -4.71
N HIS A 505 -2.18 -1.26 -5.66
CA HIS A 505 -2.78 -0.96 -6.96
C HIS A 505 -3.71 -2.08 -7.40
N SER A 506 -4.47 -1.85 -8.47
CA SER A 506 -5.37 -2.85 -9.08
C SER A 506 -4.88 -3.29 -10.44
N ASP A 507 -5.38 -4.44 -10.89
CA ASP A 507 -5.36 -4.83 -12.29
C ASP A 507 -6.25 -3.86 -13.07
N LEU A 508 -5.62 -2.97 -13.87
CA LEU A 508 -6.37 -1.95 -14.60
C LEU A 508 -7.22 -2.58 -15.70
N GLY A 509 -8.51 -2.27 -15.67
CA GLY A 509 -9.53 -2.87 -16.53
C GLY A 509 -10.21 -4.10 -15.93
N GLY A 510 -9.77 -4.56 -14.75
CA GLY A 510 -10.28 -5.74 -14.07
C GLY A 510 -9.70 -7.05 -14.60
N PHE A 511 -9.46 -8.01 -13.71
CA PHE A 511 -8.89 -9.32 -14.03
C PHE A 511 -9.96 -10.30 -14.50
N ALA A 512 -10.91 -10.65 -13.63
CA ALA A 512 -11.86 -11.73 -13.81
C ALA A 512 -13.10 -11.32 -14.64
N GLY A 513 -13.48 -12.15 -15.60
CA GLY A 513 -14.62 -11.94 -16.46
C GLY A 513 -14.26 -11.71 -17.93
N ALA A 514 -15.10 -12.21 -18.83
CA ALA A 514 -14.88 -12.19 -20.29
C ALA A 514 -15.55 -11.00 -21.01
N VAL A 515 -16.39 -10.23 -20.31
CA VAL A 515 -17.14 -9.11 -20.92
C VAL A 515 -16.19 -7.92 -21.07
N LEU A 516 -16.16 -7.34 -22.30
CA LEU A 516 -15.46 -6.12 -22.58
C LEU A 516 -16.45 -4.94 -22.52
N ASP A 517 -16.19 -4.03 -21.57
CA ASP A 517 -16.85 -2.74 -21.46
C ASP A 517 -15.78 -1.67 -21.69
N ASP A 518 -15.85 -0.98 -22.83
CA ASP A 518 -14.85 0.01 -23.23
C ASP A 518 -14.90 1.25 -22.33
N GLU A 519 -16.10 1.66 -21.85
CA GLU A 519 -16.21 2.76 -20.89
C GLU A 519 -15.55 2.40 -19.57
N LEU A 520 -15.89 1.24 -18.99
CA LEU A 520 -15.27 0.75 -17.76
C LEU A 520 -13.74 0.69 -17.88
N TYR A 521 -13.25 0.16 -19.02
CA TYR A 521 -11.81 0.06 -19.28
C TYR A 521 -11.14 1.43 -19.29
N VAL A 522 -11.69 2.40 -20.02
CA VAL A 522 -11.16 3.77 -20.07
C VAL A 522 -11.19 4.42 -18.69
N ARG A 523 -12.31 4.32 -17.95
CA ARG A 523 -12.43 4.89 -16.60
C ARG A 523 -11.43 4.27 -15.62
N TRP A 524 -11.15 2.99 -15.77
CA TRP A 524 -10.14 2.32 -14.95
C TRP A 524 -8.72 2.78 -15.27
N LEU A 525 -8.40 2.99 -16.56
CA LEU A 525 -7.10 3.56 -16.95
C LEU A 525 -6.94 5.02 -16.48
N GLN A 526 -7.98 5.83 -16.58
CA GLN A 526 -8.00 7.22 -16.09
C GLN A 526 -7.76 7.26 -14.56
N TYR A 527 -8.40 6.38 -13.79
CA TYR A 527 -8.08 6.16 -12.38
C TYR A 527 -6.63 5.71 -12.19
N GLY A 528 -6.15 4.79 -13.03
CA GLY A 528 -4.78 4.26 -13.02
C GLY A 528 -3.68 5.32 -13.10
N VAL A 529 -3.96 6.49 -13.72
CA VAL A 529 -3.02 7.62 -13.75
C VAL A 529 -2.64 8.07 -12.34
N PHE A 530 -3.59 8.04 -11.42
CA PHE A 530 -3.50 8.50 -10.03
C PHE A 530 -3.52 7.35 -9.02
N GLN A 531 -3.01 6.17 -9.41
CA GLN A 531 -2.66 5.09 -8.50
C GLN A 531 -1.15 4.78 -8.60
N PRO A 532 -0.56 4.10 -7.61
CA PRO A 532 0.90 3.98 -7.54
C PRO A 532 1.55 3.30 -8.75
N ILE A 533 0.98 2.21 -9.25
CA ILE A 533 1.50 1.43 -10.38
C ILE A 533 0.46 1.39 -11.50
N PHE A 534 0.88 1.65 -12.74
CA PHE A 534 0.02 1.62 -13.91
C PHE A 534 0.22 0.29 -14.67
N ARG A 535 -0.61 -0.71 -14.35
CA ARG A 535 -0.48 -2.07 -14.88
C ARG A 535 -1.84 -2.60 -15.37
N PRO A 536 -2.21 -2.43 -16.65
CA PRO A 536 -3.30 -3.21 -17.25
C PRO A 536 -3.01 -4.69 -17.12
N HIS A 537 -3.97 -5.47 -16.59
CA HIS A 537 -3.85 -6.91 -16.45
C HIS A 537 -5.20 -7.60 -16.55
N ALA A 538 -5.24 -8.78 -17.15
CA ALA A 538 -6.48 -9.52 -17.39
C ALA A 538 -6.23 -11.02 -17.47
N GLN A 539 -7.27 -11.79 -17.19
CA GLN A 539 -7.29 -13.21 -17.48
C GLN A 539 -7.15 -13.49 -19.00
N GLU A 540 -6.84 -14.73 -19.34
CA GLU A 540 -6.46 -15.20 -20.68
C GLU A 540 -7.41 -14.79 -21.82
N ALA A 541 -8.72 -14.82 -21.58
CA ALA A 541 -9.74 -14.60 -22.60
C ALA A 541 -9.80 -13.14 -23.11
N VAL A 542 -9.13 -12.18 -22.45
CA VAL A 542 -9.25 -10.75 -22.75
C VAL A 542 -7.90 -10.08 -22.82
N ALA A 543 -7.63 -9.38 -23.91
CA ALA A 543 -6.45 -8.51 -23.99
C ALA A 543 -6.60 -7.32 -23.04
N SER A 544 -5.68 -7.19 -22.09
CA SER A 544 -5.62 -6.06 -21.16
C SER A 544 -4.98 -4.82 -21.79
N GLU A 545 -4.18 -5.00 -22.83
CA GLU A 545 -3.35 -3.97 -23.41
C GLU A 545 -4.17 -2.98 -24.27
N PRO A 546 -3.96 -1.67 -24.10
CA PRO A 546 -4.69 -0.66 -24.87
C PRO A 546 -4.48 -0.77 -26.38
N VAL A 547 -3.34 -1.31 -26.81
CA VAL A 547 -2.96 -1.46 -28.22
C VAL A 547 -3.87 -2.42 -29.02
N PHE A 548 -4.64 -3.27 -28.34
CA PHE A 548 -5.59 -4.21 -28.95
C PHE A 548 -7.05 -3.74 -28.84
N ARG A 549 -7.31 -2.55 -28.33
CA ARG A 549 -8.66 -1.98 -28.25
C ARG A 549 -9.07 -1.30 -29.57
N SER A 550 -10.36 -1.00 -29.68
CA SER A 550 -10.90 -0.18 -30.78
C SER A 550 -10.16 1.14 -30.91
N GLU A 551 -10.19 1.77 -32.07
CA GLU A 551 -9.50 3.07 -32.29
C GLU A 551 -9.96 4.13 -31.28
N ALA A 552 -11.27 4.25 -31.05
CA ALA A 552 -11.82 5.22 -30.11
C ALA A 552 -11.32 4.99 -28.67
N THR A 553 -11.39 3.75 -28.20
CA THR A 553 -10.90 3.36 -26.86
C THR A 553 -9.38 3.53 -26.75
N ARG A 554 -8.63 3.18 -27.81
CA ARG A 554 -7.16 3.32 -27.83
C ARG A 554 -6.71 4.77 -27.75
N VAL A 555 -7.42 5.72 -28.37
CA VAL A 555 -7.12 7.16 -28.26
C VAL A 555 -7.21 7.60 -26.81
N LEU A 556 -8.32 7.34 -26.13
CA LEU A 556 -8.52 7.69 -24.72
C LEU A 556 -7.53 7.01 -23.78
N ALA A 557 -7.25 5.74 -24.03
CA ALA A 557 -6.27 4.97 -23.25
C ALA A 557 -4.84 5.54 -23.43
N ARG A 558 -4.47 5.92 -24.65
CA ARG A 558 -3.18 6.56 -24.94
C ARG A 558 -3.03 7.90 -24.22
N GLU A 559 -4.07 8.71 -24.18
CA GLU A 559 -4.06 10.00 -23.46
C GLU A 559 -3.86 9.78 -21.95
N ALA A 560 -4.49 8.76 -21.35
CA ALA A 560 -4.27 8.40 -19.97
C ALA A 560 -2.81 7.97 -19.72
N VAL A 561 -2.23 7.12 -20.58
CA VAL A 561 -0.82 6.73 -20.50
C VAL A 561 0.10 7.93 -20.68
N TRP A 562 -0.17 8.83 -21.63
CA TRP A 562 0.63 10.04 -21.82
C TRP A 562 0.60 10.96 -20.60
N LEU A 563 -0.56 11.15 -19.99
CA LEU A 563 -0.67 11.93 -18.76
C LEU A 563 0.15 11.28 -17.62
N ARG A 564 0.10 9.94 -17.49
CA ARG A 564 0.92 9.20 -16.52
C ARG A 564 2.41 9.51 -16.69
N TYR A 565 2.91 9.53 -17.93
CA TYR A 565 4.32 9.84 -18.23
C TYR A 565 4.65 11.32 -18.06
N ALA A 566 3.75 12.21 -18.40
CA ALA A 566 3.92 13.64 -18.12
C ALA A 566 4.04 13.92 -16.62
N MET A 567 3.30 13.20 -15.79
CA MET A 567 3.35 13.31 -14.32
C MET A 567 4.53 12.60 -13.69
N LEU A 568 5.43 11.96 -14.42
CA LEU A 568 6.55 11.19 -13.88
C LEU A 568 7.38 11.96 -12.83
N PRO A 569 7.78 13.25 -13.03
CA PRO A 569 8.54 13.99 -12.02
C PRO A 569 7.77 14.18 -10.70
N TYR A 570 6.48 14.49 -10.78
CA TYR A 570 5.60 14.60 -9.61
C TYR A 570 5.43 13.25 -8.89
N ASN A 571 5.09 12.20 -9.65
CA ASN A 571 4.88 10.85 -9.11
C ASN A 571 6.14 10.31 -8.41
N TYR A 572 7.31 10.55 -9.00
CA TYR A 572 8.58 10.12 -8.43
C TYR A 572 8.94 10.92 -7.16
N THR A 573 8.56 12.20 -7.11
CA THR A 573 8.75 13.05 -5.93
C THR A 573 7.88 12.60 -4.76
N ILE A 574 6.60 12.31 -4.98
CA ILE A 574 5.73 11.82 -3.87
C ILE A 574 6.11 10.41 -3.43
N ALA A 575 6.70 9.61 -4.29
CA ALA A 575 7.27 8.32 -3.94
C ALA A 575 8.52 8.46 -3.06
N PHE A 576 9.40 9.42 -3.37
CA PHE A 576 10.50 9.80 -2.49
C PHE A 576 9.99 10.29 -1.12
N ASP A 577 8.91 11.09 -1.09
CA ASP A 577 8.29 11.51 0.17
C ASP A 577 7.78 10.33 1.00
N ASN A 578 7.22 9.30 0.36
CA ASN A 578 6.82 8.07 1.03
C ASN A 578 8.03 7.36 1.67
N GLU A 579 9.16 7.22 0.97
CA GLU A 579 10.39 6.66 1.52
C GLU A 579 10.85 7.45 2.76
N GLN A 580 10.83 8.78 2.71
CA GLN A 580 11.34 9.63 3.79
C GLN A 580 10.38 9.72 4.99
N THR A 581 9.08 9.74 4.76
CA THR A 581 8.09 10.09 5.79
C THR A 581 7.09 8.96 6.10
N GLY A 582 6.92 7.99 5.21
CA GLY A 582 5.88 6.97 5.28
C GLY A 582 4.50 7.44 4.83
N MET A 583 4.36 8.69 4.41
CA MET A 583 3.09 9.20 3.88
C MET A 583 2.69 8.45 2.60
N PRO A 584 1.46 7.91 2.51
CA PRO A 584 1.03 7.20 1.32
C PRO A 584 0.87 8.15 0.11
N LEU A 585 1.00 7.59 -1.10
CA LEU A 585 0.79 8.33 -2.34
C LEU A 585 -0.69 8.68 -2.52
N MET A 586 -1.59 7.71 -2.30
CA MET A 586 -3.04 7.91 -2.22
C MET A 586 -3.43 8.18 -0.76
N ARG A 587 -4.13 9.30 -0.51
CA ARG A 587 -4.45 9.76 0.86
C ARG A 587 -5.94 9.97 1.03
N PRO A 588 -6.56 9.46 2.10
CA PRO A 588 -7.95 9.79 2.43
C PRO A 588 -8.13 11.30 2.67
N LEU A 589 -9.32 11.84 2.37
CA LEU A 589 -9.64 13.26 2.61
C LEU A 589 -9.45 13.69 4.06
N MET A 590 -9.67 12.79 5.01
CA MET A 590 -9.50 13.08 6.44
C MET A 590 -8.05 13.48 6.83
N PHE A 591 -7.08 13.29 5.95
CA PHE A 591 -5.69 13.73 6.21
C PHE A 591 -5.55 15.27 6.15
N VAL A 592 -6.42 15.93 5.40
CA VAL A 592 -6.42 17.39 5.23
C VAL A 592 -7.72 18.05 5.69
N GLU A 593 -8.80 17.28 5.90
CA GLU A 593 -10.08 17.81 6.35
C GLU A 593 -10.13 17.85 7.89
N PRO A 594 -10.20 19.02 8.49
CA PRO A 594 -10.22 19.15 9.95
C PRO A 594 -11.60 18.85 10.57
N ASP A 595 -12.69 18.94 9.80
CA ASP A 595 -14.04 18.72 10.29
C ASP A 595 -14.41 17.23 10.31
N PRO A 596 -14.52 16.61 11.51
CA PRO A 596 -14.87 15.21 11.62
C PRO A 596 -16.33 14.89 11.23
N ALA A 597 -17.19 15.88 11.12
CA ALA A 597 -18.57 15.71 10.65
C ALA A 597 -18.65 15.59 9.12
N GLN A 598 -17.62 16.01 8.40
CA GLN A 598 -17.51 15.76 6.97
C GLN A 598 -17.10 14.31 6.72
N PRO A 599 -17.69 13.64 5.73
CA PRO A 599 -17.54 12.21 5.60
C PRO A 599 -16.09 11.81 5.28
N ALA A 600 -15.35 11.44 6.31
CA ALA A 600 -14.14 10.61 6.19
C ALA A 600 -14.40 9.32 5.38
N GLU A 601 -15.66 9.00 5.18
CA GLU A 601 -16.16 7.77 4.53
C GLU A 601 -16.24 7.85 3.01
N ARG A 602 -15.94 9.01 2.39
CA ARG A 602 -15.95 9.13 0.92
C ARG A 602 -14.73 8.44 0.31
N SER A 603 -14.86 7.17 0.01
CA SER A 603 -13.81 6.38 -0.65
C SER A 603 -13.63 6.71 -2.13
N THR A 604 -14.61 7.36 -2.78
CA THR A 604 -14.57 7.70 -4.21
C THR A 604 -13.80 8.98 -4.53
N THR A 605 -13.44 9.79 -3.54
CA THR A 605 -12.62 10.99 -3.71
C THR A 605 -11.43 10.91 -2.76
N TYR A 606 -10.23 11.15 -3.27
CA TYR A 606 -9.00 11.04 -2.51
C TYR A 606 -7.95 12.05 -2.97
N LEU A 607 -6.88 12.18 -2.20
CA LEU A 607 -5.73 12.99 -2.59
C LEU A 607 -4.65 12.12 -3.22
N TRP A 608 -4.09 12.57 -4.35
CA TRP A 608 -2.87 12.05 -4.94
C TRP A 608 -1.69 12.95 -4.59
N GLY A 609 -0.82 12.49 -3.72
CA GLY A 609 0.16 13.34 -3.05
C GLY A 609 -0.51 14.44 -2.21
N PRO A 610 0.18 15.55 -1.95
CA PRO A 610 -0.37 16.68 -1.21
C PRO A 610 -1.20 17.65 -2.06
N ASP A 611 -1.17 17.53 -3.39
CA ASP A 611 -1.57 18.64 -4.27
C ASP A 611 -2.81 18.34 -5.12
N PHE A 612 -3.12 17.07 -5.42
CA PHE A 612 -4.23 16.72 -6.28
C PHE A 612 -5.41 16.15 -5.50
N LEU A 613 -6.62 16.51 -5.92
CA LEU A 613 -7.88 15.90 -5.52
C LEU A 613 -8.43 15.13 -6.72
N VAL A 614 -8.70 13.84 -6.55
CA VAL A 614 -9.08 12.93 -7.63
C VAL A 614 -10.41 12.27 -7.31
N THR A 615 -11.35 12.33 -8.26
CA THR A 615 -12.67 11.68 -8.14
C THR A 615 -12.90 10.75 -9.35
N PRO A 616 -12.55 9.47 -9.26
CA PRO A 616 -12.82 8.50 -10.32
C PRO A 616 -14.32 8.36 -10.62
N ILE A 617 -14.64 8.07 -11.87
CA ILE A 617 -16.00 7.76 -12.30
C ILE A 617 -16.19 6.26 -12.16
N VAL A 618 -17.12 5.86 -11.29
CA VAL A 618 -17.34 4.46 -10.88
C VAL A 618 -18.76 3.94 -11.20
N GLN A 619 -19.48 4.69 -12.03
CA GLN A 619 -20.83 4.30 -12.48
C GLN A 619 -20.90 4.38 -14.00
N PRO A 620 -21.55 3.42 -14.69
CA PRO A 620 -21.70 3.46 -16.14
C PRO A 620 -22.57 4.65 -16.59
N GLY A 621 -22.16 5.30 -17.68
CA GLY A 621 -22.92 6.39 -18.29
C GLY A 621 -23.11 7.60 -17.36
N ALA A 622 -22.23 7.83 -16.40
CA ALA A 622 -22.38 8.88 -15.41
C ALA A 622 -22.40 10.27 -16.07
N THR A 623 -23.50 11.00 -15.91
CA THR A 623 -23.66 12.38 -16.38
C THR A 623 -23.36 13.42 -15.31
N ARG A 624 -23.14 13.00 -14.07
CA ARG A 624 -22.80 13.84 -12.92
C ARG A 624 -21.93 13.06 -11.96
N ALA A 625 -21.04 13.77 -11.26
CA ALA A 625 -20.24 13.23 -10.16
C ALA A 625 -20.29 14.23 -8.99
N GLU A 626 -20.31 13.73 -7.77
CA GLU A 626 -20.20 14.56 -6.57
C GLU A 626 -18.74 14.65 -6.16
N VAL A 627 -18.25 15.88 -5.99
CA VAL A 627 -16.88 16.17 -5.54
C VAL A 627 -16.97 16.99 -4.26
N TYR A 628 -16.39 16.47 -3.19
CA TYR A 628 -16.19 17.26 -1.98
C TYR A 628 -14.80 17.89 -2.04
N PHE A 629 -14.74 19.20 -2.01
CA PHE A 629 -13.51 19.98 -1.91
C PHE A 629 -13.15 20.18 -0.44
N PRO A 630 -12.08 19.56 0.05
CA PRO A 630 -11.76 19.64 1.49
C PRO A 630 -11.20 21.01 1.88
N ASN A 631 -11.21 21.27 3.20
CA ASN A 631 -10.59 22.42 3.84
C ASN A 631 -11.26 23.76 3.50
N ALA A 632 -12.22 24.16 4.32
CA ALA A 632 -12.93 25.43 4.19
C ALA A 632 -11.95 26.62 4.12
N GLY A 633 -12.15 27.49 3.13
CA GLY A 633 -11.26 28.63 2.86
C GLY A 633 -10.11 28.32 1.90
N SER A 634 -9.92 27.08 1.48
CA SER A 634 -9.01 26.74 0.38
C SER A 634 -9.64 27.00 -0.99
N VAL A 635 -8.79 27.01 -2.03
CA VAL A 635 -9.21 27.08 -3.43
C VAL A 635 -8.61 25.91 -4.17
N TRP A 636 -9.41 25.30 -5.06
CA TRP A 636 -9.01 24.20 -5.93
C TRP A 636 -9.24 24.59 -7.38
N PHE A 637 -8.40 24.13 -8.25
CA PHE A 637 -8.50 24.41 -9.70
C PHE A 637 -8.71 23.11 -10.46
N ASP A 638 -9.72 23.05 -11.30
CA ASP A 638 -9.85 21.95 -12.26
C ASP A 638 -8.57 21.84 -13.09
N PHE A 639 -7.94 20.67 -13.06
CA PHE A 639 -6.65 20.41 -13.68
C PHE A 639 -6.69 20.60 -15.22
N HIS A 640 -7.81 20.30 -15.85
CA HIS A 640 -7.98 20.33 -17.29
C HIS A 640 -8.46 21.68 -17.80
N THR A 641 -9.32 22.37 -17.07
CA THR A 641 -9.94 23.63 -17.51
C THR A 641 -9.42 24.88 -16.81
N GLY A 642 -8.80 24.74 -15.64
CA GLY A 642 -8.35 25.84 -14.80
C GLY A 642 -9.48 26.54 -14.02
N GLN A 643 -10.72 26.02 -14.07
CA GLN A 643 -11.84 26.57 -13.29
C GLN A 643 -11.58 26.47 -11.79
N ALA A 644 -11.86 27.55 -11.05
CA ALA A 644 -11.67 27.60 -9.60
C ALA A 644 -12.91 27.10 -8.85
N HIS A 645 -12.67 26.36 -7.77
CA HIS A 645 -13.67 25.82 -6.83
C HIS A 645 -13.29 26.17 -5.39
N LYS A 646 -14.28 26.39 -4.54
CA LYS A 646 -14.05 26.71 -3.11
C LYS A 646 -13.96 25.43 -2.27
N GLY A 647 -13.05 25.40 -1.31
CA GLY A 647 -12.98 24.35 -0.31
C GLY A 647 -14.10 24.42 0.74
N GLY A 648 -14.35 23.31 1.43
CA GLY A 648 -15.39 23.13 2.43
C GLY A 648 -16.79 22.89 1.86
N ILE A 649 -16.90 22.58 0.54
CA ILE A 649 -18.20 22.39 -0.12
C ILE A 649 -18.26 21.10 -0.95
N LEU A 650 -19.49 20.60 -1.11
CA LEU A 650 -19.82 19.52 -2.02
C LEU A 650 -20.40 20.11 -3.29
N GLU A 651 -19.80 19.82 -4.44
CA GLU A 651 -20.30 20.24 -5.75
C GLU A 651 -20.67 19.04 -6.63
N THR A 652 -21.66 19.26 -7.50
CA THR A 652 -21.97 18.32 -8.58
C THR A 652 -21.31 18.81 -9.85
N VAL A 653 -20.41 17.98 -10.41
CA VAL A 653 -19.68 18.27 -11.64
C VAL A 653 -20.15 17.37 -12.78
N LYS A 654 -19.95 17.80 -14.03
CA LYS A 654 -20.26 17.00 -15.22
C LYS A 654 -18.99 16.29 -15.70
N PRO A 655 -18.89 14.96 -15.60
CA PRO A 655 -17.77 14.23 -16.16
C PRO A 655 -17.73 14.36 -17.69
N VAL A 656 -16.53 14.25 -18.26
CA VAL A 656 -16.31 14.13 -19.69
C VAL A 656 -15.66 12.78 -20.00
N GLU A 657 -15.82 12.28 -21.21
CA GLU A 657 -15.28 10.97 -21.59
C GLU A 657 -13.75 10.94 -21.55
N ALA A 658 -13.12 12.05 -21.95
CA ALA A 658 -11.66 12.15 -22.09
C ALA A 658 -10.92 12.06 -20.75
N ASN A 659 -11.56 12.39 -19.61
CA ASN A 659 -10.89 12.39 -18.31
C ASN A 659 -11.86 12.23 -17.13
N ILE A 660 -11.30 11.95 -15.96
CA ILE A 660 -12.01 12.00 -14.69
C ILE A 660 -11.86 13.38 -14.03
N PRO A 661 -12.76 13.79 -13.11
CA PRO A 661 -12.58 15.01 -12.32
C PRO A 661 -11.29 14.97 -11.49
N VAL A 662 -10.39 15.89 -11.78
CA VAL A 662 -9.10 16.06 -11.09
C VAL A 662 -8.88 17.54 -10.82
N TYR A 663 -8.51 17.88 -9.62
CA TYR A 663 -8.30 19.24 -9.17
C TYR A 663 -6.95 19.40 -8.49
N VAL A 664 -6.40 20.61 -8.57
CA VAL A 664 -5.12 20.97 -7.93
C VAL A 664 -5.36 22.10 -6.93
N ARG A 665 -4.79 21.97 -5.73
CA ARG A 665 -4.94 23.03 -4.72
C ARG A 665 -4.23 24.32 -5.12
N ALA A 666 -4.73 25.45 -4.66
CA ALA A 666 -4.03 26.73 -4.75
C ALA A 666 -2.66 26.67 -4.07
N GLY A 667 -1.66 27.31 -4.65
CA GLY A 667 -0.27 27.30 -4.20
C GLY A 667 0.52 26.05 -4.53
N ALA A 668 -0.05 25.07 -5.23
CA ALA A 668 0.67 23.85 -5.61
C ALA A 668 1.71 24.11 -6.71
N PHE A 669 2.85 23.43 -6.59
CA PHE A 669 3.86 23.29 -7.64
C PHE A 669 3.82 21.88 -8.21
N VAL A 670 3.45 21.75 -9.47
CA VAL A 670 3.33 20.46 -10.16
C VAL A 670 4.36 20.38 -11.29
N PRO A 671 5.51 19.70 -11.07
CA PRO A 671 6.48 19.46 -12.13
C PRO A 671 5.96 18.38 -13.09
N MET A 672 5.97 18.67 -14.37
CA MET A 672 5.59 17.75 -15.44
C MET A 672 6.72 17.62 -16.46
N ALA A 673 6.79 16.47 -17.13
CA ALA A 673 7.76 16.18 -18.18
C ALA A 673 7.11 16.08 -19.56
N LYS A 674 7.92 16.19 -20.60
CA LYS A 674 7.50 15.77 -21.95
C LYS A 674 7.32 14.26 -21.98
N VAL A 675 6.30 13.80 -22.70
CA VAL A 675 6.02 12.38 -22.87
C VAL A 675 7.16 11.72 -23.65
N VAL A 676 7.65 10.61 -23.12
CA VAL A 676 8.70 9.77 -23.71
C VAL A 676 8.16 8.35 -23.91
N GLN A 677 8.80 7.55 -24.78
CA GLN A 677 8.37 6.19 -25.08
C GLN A 677 8.66 5.24 -23.93
N THR A 678 9.73 5.49 -23.17
CA THR A 678 10.09 4.77 -21.95
C THR A 678 10.63 5.75 -20.91
N THR A 679 10.51 5.43 -19.62
CA THR A 679 11.05 6.28 -18.54
C THR A 679 12.58 6.36 -18.56
N ARG A 680 13.27 5.44 -19.28
CA ARG A 680 14.72 5.54 -19.52
C ARG A 680 15.09 6.82 -20.26
N ASP A 681 14.21 7.29 -21.17
CA ASP A 681 14.44 8.46 -22.00
C ASP A 681 14.13 9.79 -21.27
N TYR A 682 13.59 9.71 -20.04
CA TYR A 682 13.40 10.85 -19.17
C TYR A 682 14.73 11.38 -18.66
N THR A 683 15.10 12.59 -19.02
CA THR A 683 16.38 13.21 -18.61
C THR A 683 16.24 14.13 -17.40
N GLY A 684 15.04 14.61 -17.10
CA GLY A 684 14.79 15.64 -16.09
C GLY A 684 15.39 17.01 -16.42
N ARG A 685 15.84 17.28 -17.66
CA ARG A 685 16.50 18.54 -18.03
C ARG A 685 15.53 19.64 -18.40
N GLU A 686 14.39 19.28 -18.96
CA GLU A 686 13.30 20.19 -19.33
C GLU A 686 12.06 19.84 -18.55
N ILE A 687 11.59 20.74 -17.71
CA ILE A 687 10.44 20.54 -16.82
C ILE A 687 9.42 21.65 -17.08
N ASP A 688 8.18 21.28 -17.34
CA ASP A 688 7.03 22.16 -17.28
C ASP A 688 6.61 22.26 -15.81
N LEU A 689 6.89 23.41 -15.17
CA LEU A 689 6.52 23.63 -13.79
C LEU A 689 5.22 24.41 -13.72
N HIS A 690 4.14 23.76 -13.36
CA HIS A 690 2.84 24.39 -13.17
C HIS A 690 2.73 24.92 -11.73
N TYR A 691 2.35 26.19 -11.59
CA TYR A 691 2.03 26.84 -10.33
C TYR A 691 0.59 27.36 -10.36
N TYR A 692 -0.22 26.99 -9.37
CA TYR A 692 -1.63 27.34 -9.29
C TYR A 692 -1.81 28.51 -8.35
N HIS A 693 -1.82 29.73 -8.94
CA HIS A 693 -1.87 30.97 -8.18
C HIS A 693 -3.26 31.28 -7.65
N ASP A 694 -3.36 31.68 -6.39
CA ASP A 694 -4.53 32.34 -5.82
C ASP A 694 -4.09 33.41 -4.81
N ALA A 695 -4.81 34.54 -4.76
CA ALA A 695 -4.46 35.64 -3.88
C ALA A 695 -4.62 35.32 -2.38
N SER A 696 -5.39 34.27 -2.02
CA SER A 696 -5.53 33.80 -0.65
C SER A 696 -4.27 33.07 -0.13
N VAL A 697 -3.36 32.69 -1.03
CA VAL A 697 -2.13 31.97 -0.67
C VAL A 697 -0.96 32.95 -0.62
N ALA A 698 -0.65 33.47 0.57
CA ALA A 698 0.45 34.41 0.78
C ALA A 698 1.83 33.78 0.54
N ALA A 699 2.01 32.50 0.84
CA ALA A 699 3.24 31.76 0.62
C ALA A 699 2.97 30.28 0.44
N SER A 700 3.77 29.62 -0.40
CA SER A 700 3.73 28.17 -0.54
C SER A 700 5.09 27.61 -0.95
N SER A 701 5.22 26.27 -0.89
CA SER A 701 6.44 25.58 -1.29
C SER A 701 6.13 24.28 -2.01
N GLY A 702 7.09 23.82 -2.81
CA GLY A 702 7.08 22.54 -3.49
C GLY A 702 8.49 22.03 -3.75
N LYS A 703 8.58 20.86 -4.34
CA LYS A 703 9.90 20.28 -4.70
C LYS A 703 9.81 19.34 -5.89
N LEU A 704 10.97 19.09 -6.48
CA LEU A 704 11.21 18.03 -7.45
C LEU A 704 12.41 17.21 -6.96
N TYR A 705 12.21 15.93 -6.71
CA TYR A 705 13.27 14.97 -6.43
C TYR A 705 13.71 14.26 -7.71
N ASP A 706 15.01 14.08 -7.87
CA ASP A 706 15.59 13.35 -9.01
C ASP A 706 16.87 12.62 -8.59
N ASP A 707 17.12 11.47 -9.18
CA ASP A 707 18.33 10.65 -9.04
C ASP A 707 18.62 9.91 -10.37
N ASP A 708 19.34 8.78 -10.33
CA ASP A 708 19.57 7.96 -11.55
C ASP A 708 18.40 7.03 -11.90
N GLY A 709 17.47 6.82 -10.95
CA GLY A 709 16.28 5.96 -11.11
C GLY A 709 16.51 4.47 -10.84
N GLU A 710 17.73 4.04 -10.54
CA GLU A 710 18.09 2.62 -10.41
C GLU A 710 18.89 2.26 -9.15
N THR A 711 19.73 3.18 -8.65
CA THR A 711 20.59 2.91 -7.49
C THR A 711 19.79 2.78 -6.20
N ALA A 712 19.92 1.64 -5.51
CA ALA A 712 19.32 1.43 -4.20
C ALA A 712 19.90 2.41 -3.17
N GLY A 713 18.99 3.04 -2.35
CA GLY A 713 19.43 4.00 -1.33
C GLY A 713 20.16 5.23 -1.87
N ALA A 714 19.85 5.68 -3.10
CA ALA A 714 20.51 6.80 -3.77
C ALA A 714 20.56 8.07 -2.89
N TYR A 715 19.47 8.38 -2.18
CA TYR A 715 19.42 9.52 -1.28
C TYR A 715 20.45 9.41 -0.14
N ALA A 716 20.49 8.29 0.55
CA ALA A 716 21.45 8.06 1.64
C ALA A 716 22.91 8.06 1.15
N GLN A 717 23.14 7.63 -0.12
CA GLN A 717 24.46 7.66 -0.76
C GLN A 717 24.84 9.05 -1.30
N GLY A 718 23.98 10.05 -1.19
CA GLY A 718 24.22 11.39 -1.74
C GLY A 718 24.18 11.46 -3.27
N LYS A 719 23.48 10.52 -3.93
CA LYS A 719 23.28 10.44 -5.39
C LYS A 719 21.92 10.99 -5.79
N TYR A 720 21.65 12.24 -5.44
CA TYR A 720 20.34 12.86 -5.67
C TYR A 720 20.44 14.36 -5.95
N GLU A 721 19.38 14.90 -6.47
CA GLU A 721 19.11 16.32 -6.62
C GLU A 721 17.68 16.63 -6.16
N ILE A 722 17.52 17.70 -5.34
CA ILE A 722 16.21 18.23 -4.96
C ILE A 722 16.15 19.68 -5.40
N VAL A 723 15.23 20.00 -6.30
CA VAL A 723 14.91 21.39 -6.62
C VAL A 723 13.72 21.80 -5.75
N ARG A 724 13.95 22.82 -4.91
CA ARG A 724 12.91 23.41 -4.06
C ARG A 724 12.33 24.62 -4.74
N PHE A 725 11.02 24.74 -4.68
CA PHE A 725 10.25 25.86 -5.16
C PHE A 725 9.62 26.57 -3.97
N ASP A 726 9.70 27.89 -3.93
CA ASP A 726 9.06 28.73 -2.93
C ASP A 726 8.29 29.85 -3.64
N SER A 727 7.09 30.16 -3.18
CA SER A 727 6.35 31.33 -3.66
C SER A 727 5.99 32.26 -2.51
N THR A 728 5.96 33.58 -2.83
CA THR A 728 5.36 34.60 -1.96
C THR A 728 4.50 35.53 -2.81
N PHE A 729 3.36 35.95 -2.25
CA PHE A 729 2.45 36.89 -2.90
C PHE A 729 2.06 38.00 -1.93
N ALA A 730 2.44 39.23 -2.27
CA ALA A 730 2.08 40.44 -1.55
C ALA A 730 2.03 41.62 -2.52
N ASP A 731 1.19 42.60 -2.28
CA ASP A 731 1.13 43.88 -3.04
C ASP A 731 1.02 43.66 -4.56
N LYS A 732 0.22 42.67 -4.98
CA LYS A 732 0.06 42.28 -6.40
C LYS A 732 1.37 41.84 -7.07
N ARG A 733 2.33 41.39 -6.28
CA ARG A 733 3.60 40.84 -6.75
C ARG A 733 3.70 39.39 -6.31
N LEU A 734 3.84 38.51 -7.29
CA LEU A 734 4.16 37.08 -7.09
C LEU A 734 5.65 36.87 -7.34
N GLU A 735 6.33 36.34 -6.35
CA GLU A 735 7.74 35.93 -6.47
C GLU A 735 7.84 34.41 -6.36
N ILE A 736 8.59 33.76 -7.25
CA ILE A 736 8.83 32.32 -7.27
C ILE A 736 10.33 32.08 -7.29
N GLY A 737 10.82 31.46 -6.23
CA GLY A 737 12.22 31.07 -6.04
C GLY A 737 12.50 29.62 -6.41
N PHE A 738 13.69 29.37 -6.95
CA PHE A 738 14.21 28.04 -7.28
C PHE A 738 15.54 27.85 -6.57
N ARG A 739 15.68 26.76 -5.81
CA ARG A 739 16.93 26.43 -5.14
C ARG A 739 17.22 24.94 -5.34
N THR A 740 18.43 24.61 -5.71
CA THR A 740 18.85 23.21 -5.94
C THR A 740 19.76 22.74 -4.81
N GLU A 741 19.42 21.63 -4.22
CA GLU A 741 20.24 20.85 -3.31
C GLU A 741 20.76 19.64 -4.06
N THR A 742 22.07 19.49 -4.13
CA THR A 742 22.72 18.36 -4.82
C THR A 742 23.49 17.53 -3.81
N GLY A 743 23.25 16.25 -3.80
CA GLY A 743 23.95 15.31 -2.92
C GLY A 743 25.43 15.19 -3.29
N LYS A 744 26.26 14.84 -2.31
CA LYS A 744 27.73 14.86 -2.42
C LYS A 744 28.31 13.95 -3.52
N ALA A 745 27.58 12.88 -3.87
CA ALA A 745 27.98 11.90 -4.89
C ALA A 745 27.28 12.10 -6.25
N MET A 746 26.62 13.23 -6.43
CA MET A 746 25.94 13.58 -7.70
C MET A 746 26.50 14.88 -8.27
N GLN A 747 26.56 14.96 -9.60
CA GLN A 747 26.80 16.22 -10.29
C GLN A 747 25.47 16.89 -10.59
N ALA A 748 25.37 18.19 -10.28
CA ALA A 748 24.18 18.97 -10.58
C ALA A 748 23.85 18.86 -12.07
N LYS A 749 22.58 18.56 -12.39
CA LYS A 749 22.07 18.53 -13.75
C LYS A 749 21.85 19.96 -14.27
N GLU A 750 22.10 20.17 -15.52
CA GLU A 750 21.64 21.38 -16.20
C GLU A 750 20.13 21.25 -16.47
N ARG A 751 19.33 22.18 -15.89
CA ARG A 751 17.85 22.07 -15.90
C ARG A 751 17.21 23.40 -16.27
N ALA A 752 16.32 23.37 -17.24
CA ALA A 752 15.45 24.49 -17.64
C ALA A 752 14.02 24.24 -17.17
N PHE A 753 13.30 25.32 -16.82
CA PHE A 753 11.89 25.24 -16.47
C PHE A 753 11.05 26.14 -17.38
N ALA A 754 9.98 25.59 -17.96
CA ALA A 754 8.87 26.37 -18.47
C ALA A 754 7.87 26.59 -17.32
N LEU A 755 7.99 27.73 -16.62
CA LEU A 755 7.06 28.07 -15.54
C LEU A 755 5.73 28.51 -16.11
N LYS A 756 4.68 27.78 -15.75
CA LYS A 756 3.29 27.98 -16.14
C LYS A 756 2.48 28.41 -14.92
N VAL A 757 2.14 29.69 -14.84
CA VAL A 757 1.35 30.25 -13.72
C VAL A 757 -0.11 30.29 -14.12
N HIS A 758 -0.93 29.47 -13.47
CA HIS A 758 -2.38 29.40 -13.69
C HIS A 758 -3.12 30.47 -12.89
N ASN A 759 -4.35 30.80 -13.31
CA ASN A 759 -5.26 31.74 -12.68
C ASN A 759 -4.74 33.20 -12.64
N VAL A 760 -3.93 33.61 -13.61
CA VAL A 760 -3.52 35.01 -13.77
C VAL A 760 -4.62 35.79 -14.47
N GLN A 761 -5.30 36.67 -13.74
CA GLN A 761 -6.55 37.31 -14.21
C GLN A 761 -6.33 38.37 -15.29
N ALA A 762 -5.15 38.97 -15.38
CA ALA A 762 -4.81 39.98 -16.35
C ALA A 762 -3.35 39.84 -16.79
N LYS A 763 -3.04 40.33 -17.98
CA LYS A 763 -1.67 40.35 -18.49
C LYS A 763 -0.75 41.09 -17.50
N PRO A 764 0.32 40.46 -17.00
CA PRO A 764 1.26 41.06 -16.06
C PRO A 764 1.88 42.35 -16.64
N ARG A 765 2.11 43.31 -15.77
CA ARG A 765 2.78 44.56 -16.09
C ARG A 765 4.26 44.37 -16.39
N ALA A 766 4.88 43.47 -15.64
CA ALA A 766 6.28 43.13 -15.79
C ALA A 766 6.54 41.70 -15.30
N VAL A 767 7.47 40.99 -15.96
CA VAL A 767 8.02 39.71 -15.51
C VAL A 767 9.55 39.80 -15.58
N THR A 768 10.19 39.43 -14.53
CA THR A 768 11.67 39.38 -14.45
C THR A 768 12.16 38.00 -14.04
N VAL A 769 13.32 37.61 -14.56
CA VAL A 769 14.09 36.44 -14.11
C VAL A 769 15.44 36.97 -13.63
N ASP A 770 15.76 36.76 -12.34
CA ASP A 770 16.94 37.28 -11.65
C ASP A 770 17.11 38.81 -11.80
N GLY A 771 15.99 39.53 -11.65
CA GLY A 771 15.95 40.98 -11.78
C GLY A 771 16.01 41.55 -13.20
N ARG A 772 16.19 40.70 -14.22
CA ARG A 772 16.22 41.09 -15.63
C ARG A 772 14.87 40.86 -16.28
N ALA A 773 14.41 41.82 -17.12
CA ALA A 773 13.17 41.67 -17.86
C ALA A 773 13.17 40.37 -18.69
N ALA A 774 12.12 39.59 -18.56
CA ALA A 774 11.95 38.33 -19.25
C ALA A 774 10.83 38.38 -20.28
N ARG A 775 11.02 37.64 -21.38
CA ARG A 775 9.92 37.42 -22.34
C ARG A 775 8.94 36.41 -21.72
N PHE A 776 7.66 36.67 -21.90
CA PHE A 776 6.59 35.81 -21.44
C PHE A 776 5.45 35.78 -22.46
N THR A 777 4.65 34.73 -22.37
CA THR A 777 3.35 34.64 -23.07
C THR A 777 2.23 34.71 -22.05
N PHE A 778 1.09 35.29 -22.47
CA PHE A 778 -0.10 35.31 -21.62
C PHE A 778 -1.32 34.95 -22.45
N ASN A 779 -1.98 33.87 -22.08
CA ASN A 779 -3.23 33.44 -22.67
C ASN A 779 -4.39 33.92 -21.77
N ALA A 780 -5.11 34.95 -22.27
CA ALA A 780 -6.20 35.55 -21.50
C ALA A 780 -7.44 34.63 -21.35
N GLN A 781 -7.65 33.70 -22.28
CA GLN A 781 -8.78 32.78 -22.23
C GLN A 781 -8.54 31.67 -21.18
N GLN A 782 -7.30 31.24 -21.03
CA GLN A 782 -6.91 30.21 -20.07
C GLN A 782 -6.39 30.79 -18.73
N HIS A 783 -6.31 32.11 -18.63
CA HIS A 783 -5.68 32.78 -17.48
C HIS A 783 -4.27 32.23 -17.17
N LEU A 784 -3.50 31.92 -18.22
CA LEU A 784 -2.21 31.24 -18.15
C LEU A 784 -1.07 32.17 -18.55
N LEU A 785 -0.11 32.32 -17.66
CA LEU A 785 1.17 32.99 -17.91
C LEU A 785 2.26 31.92 -18.07
N GLU A 786 3.07 32.06 -19.14
CA GLU A 786 4.25 31.22 -19.32
C GLU A 786 5.51 32.06 -19.40
N VAL A 787 6.54 31.64 -18.64
CA VAL A 787 7.87 32.28 -18.65
C VAL A 787 8.96 31.21 -18.63
N GLN A 788 10.00 31.40 -19.44
CA GLN A 788 11.15 30.48 -19.47
C GLN A 788 12.15 30.86 -18.39
N VAL A 789 12.47 29.93 -17.51
CA VAL A 789 13.61 30.01 -16.60
C VAL A 789 14.76 29.26 -17.26
N PRO A 790 15.81 29.96 -17.72
CA PRO A 790 16.88 29.36 -18.51
C PRO A 790 17.58 28.22 -17.79
N ALA A 791 18.15 27.31 -18.59
CA ALA A 791 18.92 26.18 -18.08
C ALA A 791 20.04 26.60 -17.14
N ARG A 792 20.13 25.93 -15.98
CA ARG A 792 21.08 26.20 -14.91
C ARG A 792 21.59 24.92 -14.30
N LYS A 793 22.84 24.92 -13.95
CA LYS A 793 23.51 23.82 -13.29
C LYS A 793 23.62 24.11 -11.78
N GLY A 794 22.58 23.71 -11.01
CA GLY A 794 22.58 23.86 -9.54
C GLY A 794 22.45 25.29 -9.01
N GLN A 795 22.30 26.29 -9.87
CA GLN A 795 22.18 27.69 -9.47
C GLN A 795 20.74 28.06 -9.11
N ALA A 796 20.58 28.93 -8.13
CA ALA A 796 19.28 29.50 -7.78
C ALA A 796 18.75 30.39 -8.90
N ALA A 797 17.41 30.52 -8.96
CA ALA A 797 16.73 31.47 -9.81
C ALA A 797 15.59 32.14 -9.04
N GLN A 798 15.21 33.35 -9.47
CA GLN A 798 14.05 34.05 -8.96
C GLN A 798 13.24 34.63 -10.10
N VAL A 799 11.95 34.32 -10.14
CA VAL A 799 10.96 34.91 -11.05
C VAL A 799 10.09 35.86 -10.26
N ALA A 800 9.98 37.13 -10.72
CA ALA A 800 9.07 38.08 -10.13
C ALA A 800 8.05 38.56 -11.19
N ILE A 801 6.77 38.53 -10.82
CA ILE A 801 5.62 38.81 -11.66
C ILE A 801 4.81 39.95 -11.01
N SER A 802 4.67 41.06 -11.68
CA SER A 802 3.83 42.20 -11.25
C SER A 802 2.44 42.09 -11.90
N LEU A 803 1.43 41.72 -11.11
CA LEU A 803 0.05 41.48 -11.54
C LEU A 803 -0.81 42.76 -11.53
#